data_2e75c4b043064d7d7cbfc87816c4360f
#
_entry.id   2e75c4b043064d7d7cbfc87816c4360f
#
_cell.length_a   1.000
_cell.length_b   1.000
_cell.length_c   1.000
_cell.angle_alpha   90.00
_cell.angle_beta   90.00
_cell.angle_gamma   90.00
#
_symmetry.space_group_name_H-M   'P 1'
#
loop_
_entity.id
_entity.type
_entity.pdbx_description
1 polymer ?
#
loop_
_entity_poly.entity_id
_entity_poly.type
_entity_poly.pdbx_seq_one_letter_code
_entity_poly.pdbx_strand_id
1 'polypeptide(L)'
;VPAAPEDLKIEAATQLWEELSARVERFIEAWERAIDPANADPSDVDPLKTKPISATPSRLAASKIEPPRIADHLVGFTAGLLRMTAIELIKVDLEYRWLRVKLPRRVEEYFSEFTFLQNDIPVDLLYEEFHVRRQSGETAIPNDLFHRFPGQAEELRRLIGAGPAAKSTTLVKPGPRKSLGLAPGETVDDFDLIAKLGAGAFGDVFLARQRSMQRIVALKVTADRGSEPQTLAQLDHENIVRVYDQRQLPELGIRLMYMQFAAGGTLEAIIDRLRSVPPTDRTGADYVRAVDEVVKAKGGDPPYESSLRLRLMGMAWPEVICWLASKLSRALDYAHGVGVLHRDVKPANVLLTAEGSPKLADFNISFSSKLDGATPAAYFGGSLAYMSPEQLEACNPAHDRTPDQLDGRSDLYSLGVLLWELLTGLRPFEDERMERSWGMTLLQMTDRRRLGAPVHLLEPLVRNTAPGMDLVFARCLAPEVEKRFSGGSEMAQSFDLCLLPATQRLLMPRRDRWHRFVCNHPTLTIVGLTLLPNGVAGALNYLYNKQEIILKQPDAKLVEDVFENVQTIINLIFFPLGAMYGAYRVSTISKYLQNAQARAALDDVGAADLRRRCLFIGHEASMIGVALWTVAGILYPIGMHLGLGDVPMTVYTHFFTSLLLCGAIAAAYPFLWITFVSLHNYYPAFVRLESMSTVDRTHLERMRRFAWTYL
;
A
#
# COMPACT_ATOMS: atom_id res chain seq x y z
N VAL A 1 -8.20 13.13 30.94
CA VAL A 1 -7.46 11.87 31.13
C VAL A 1 -6.03 12.18 30.72
N PRO A 2 -4.99 11.97 31.55
CA PRO A 2 -3.61 12.20 31.15
C PRO A 2 -3.29 11.27 29.98
N ALA A 3 -2.57 11.80 28.99
CA ALA A 3 -2.11 11.05 27.79
C ALA A 3 -1.45 9.74 28.24
N ALA A 4 -1.69 8.66 27.47
CA ALA A 4 -1.10 7.37 27.77
C ALA A 4 0.45 7.49 27.72
N PRO A 5 1.19 6.72 28.54
CA PRO A 5 2.66 6.85 28.60
C PRO A 5 3.38 6.58 27.27
N GLU A 6 2.69 6.01 26.28
CA GLU A 6 3.21 5.72 24.94
C GLU A 6 3.18 6.94 24.00
N ASP A 7 2.16 7.81 24.11
CA ASP A 7 2.05 9.03 23.28
C ASP A 7 3.18 10.04 23.61
N LEU A 8 3.55 10.12 24.88
CA LEU A 8 4.68 10.92 25.35
C LEU A 8 6.03 10.44 24.81
N LYS A 9 6.17 9.14 24.46
CA LYS A 9 7.43 8.57 23.96
C LYS A 9 7.62 8.84 22.46
N ILE A 10 6.57 8.87 21.66
CA ILE A 10 6.63 9.10 20.20
C ILE A 10 6.93 10.57 19.89
N GLU A 11 6.27 11.49 20.57
CA GLU A 11 6.60 12.93 20.51
C GLU A 11 8.04 13.19 20.98
N ALA A 12 8.45 12.51 22.04
CA ALA A 12 9.81 12.61 22.57
C ALA A 12 10.84 12.10 21.55
N ALA A 13 10.59 11.02 20.82
CA ALA A 13 11.53 10.48 19.83
C ALA A 13 11.69 11.42 18.61
N THR A 14 10.59 11.98 18.10
CA THR A 14 10.63 12.95 17.00
C THR A 14 11.33 14.25 17.42
N GLN A 15 11.00 14.78 18.61
CA GLN A 15 11.67 15.97 19.18
C GLN A 15 13.17 15.73 19.43
N LEU A 16 13.55 14.54 19.89
CA LEU A 16 14.93 14.15 20.09
C LEU A 16 15.72 14.15 18.77
N TRP A 17 15.12 13.70 17.67
CA TRP A 17 15.72 13.73 16.34
C TRP A 17 15.88 15.14 15.79
N GLU A 18 14.87 15.98 15.94
CA GLU A 18 14.93 17.38 15.56
C GLU A 18 16.01 18.11 16.34
N GLU A 19 16.14 17.81 17.62
CA GLU A 19 17.16 18.42 18.48
C GLU A 19 18.57 17.96 18.09
N LEU A 20 18.78 16.65 17.84
CA LEU A 20 20.06 16.13 17.35
C LEU A 20 20.45 16.79 16.02
N SER A 21 19.56 16.80 15.06
CA SER A 21 19.80 17.40 13.74
C SER A 21 20.16 18.87 13.85
N ALA A 22 19.40 19.63 14.66
CA ALA A 22 19.67 21.05 14.88
C ALA A 22 21.02 21.31 15.55
N ARG A 23 21.52 20.40 16.41
CA ARG A 23 22.85 20.53 17.04
C ARG A 23 23.97 20.22 16.07
N VAL A 24 23.82 19.17 15.26
CA VAL A 24 24.79 18.82 14.21
C VAL A 24 24.89 19.97 13.19
N GLU A 25 23.77 20.54 12.78
CA GLU A 25 23.75 21.69 11.89
C GLU A 25 24.48 22.89 12.46
N ARG A 26 24.23 23.26 13.72
CA ARG A 26 24.94 24.34 14.39
C ARG A 26 26.44 24.09 14.50
N PHE A 27 26.87 22.85 14.69
CA PHE A 27 28.28 22.50 14.72
C PHE A 27 28.93 22.62 13.32
N ILE A 28 28.22 22.24 12.30
CA ILE A 28 28.60 22.44 10.89
C ILE A 28 28.78 23.93 10.59
N GLU A 29 27.81 24.77 10.98
CA GLU A 29 27.90 26.22 10.83
C GLU A 29 29.11 26.81 11.59
N ALA A 30 29.40 26.27 12.77
CA ALA A 30 30.58 26.68 13.53
C ALA A 30 31.87 26.34 12.77
N TRP A 31 31.95 25.17 12.11
CA TRP A 31 33.07 24.81 11.26
C TRP A 31 33.18 25.71 10.02
N GLU A 32 32.10 25.99 9.32
CA GLU A 32 32.09 26.86 8.15
C GLU A 32 32.53 28.28 8.50
N ARG A 33 32.12 28.82 9.65
CA ARG A 33 32.56 30.09 10.18
C ARG A 33 34.08 30.08 10.55
N ALA A 34 34.56 28.96 11.05
CA ALA A 34 35.98 28.82 11.39
C ALA A 34 36.89 28.79 10.16
N ILE A 35 36.38 28.25 9.02
CA ILE A 35 37.10 28.16 7.75
C ILE A 35 37.01 29.46 6.95
N ASP A 36 35.85 30.10 6.89
CA ASP A 36 35.63 31.36 6.17
C ASP A 36 34.89 32.38 7.06
N PRO A 37 35.62 33.27 7.74
CA PRO A 37 35.05 34.31 8.60
C PRO A 37 34.13 35.30 7.86
N ALA A 38 34.17 35.37 6.53
CA ALA A 38 33.29 36.24 5.75
C ALA A 38 31.83 35.73 5.71
N ASN A 39 31.59 34.50 6.11
CA ASN A 39 30.23 33.89 6.24
C ASN A 39 29.60 34.14 7.62
N ALA A 40 30.22 34.95 8.52
CA ALA A 40 29.64 35.30 9.79
C ALA A 40 28.46 36.29 9.61
N ASP A 41 27.35 36.01 10.32
CA ASP A 41 26.18 36.92 10.36
C ASP A 41 26.59 38.29 10.91
N PRO A 42 26.26 39.41 10.24
CA PRO A 42 26.61 40.76 10.71
C PRO A 42 26.08 41.11 12.11
N SER A 43 25.09 40.35 12.62
CA SER A 43 24.52 40.58 13.97
C SER A 43 25.40 40.07 15.14
N ASP A 44 26.39 39.24 14.88
CA ASP A 44 27.26 38.62 15.92
C ASP A 44 28.62 39.33 16.09
N VAL A 45 28.84 40.42 15.38
CA VAL A 45 30.12 41.17 15.46
C VAL A 45 30.09 42.20 16.56
N ASP A 46 30.88 41.99 17.64
CA ASP A 46 31.13 42.97 18.69
C ASP A 46 31.80 44.22 18.07
N PRO A 47 31.14 45.41 18.11
CA PRO A 47 31.57 46.62 17.40
C PRO A 47 32.91 47.21 17.91
N LEU A 48 33.49 46.66 18.97
CA LEU A 48 34.68 47.21 19.63
C LEU A 48 36.01 46.60 19.18
N LYS A 49 36.02 45.65 18.21
CA LYS A 49 37.27 44.95 17.79
C LYS A 49 37.70 45.09 16.33
N THR A 50 37.12 45.96 15.54
CA THR A 50 37.54 46.13 14.15
C THR A 50 38.49 47.31 13.94
N LYS A 51 39.79 47.05 13.69
CA LYS A 51 40.68 47.94 12.99
C LYS A 51 40.60 47.71 11.46
N PRO A 52 40.60 48.74 10.63
CA PRO A 52 40.51 48.58 9.19
C PRO A 52 41.85 48.09 8.62
N ILE A 53 41.84 47.00 7.85
CA ILE A 53 42.96 46.53 7.07
C ILE A 53 42.62 46.63 5.59
N SER A 54 43.22 47.58 4.90
CA SER A 54 43.35 47.60 3.45
C SER A 54 44.47 46.63 3.09
N ALA A 55 44.21 45.58 2.31
CA ALA A 55 45.24 44.81 1.66
C ALA A 55 44.71 44.01 0.44
N THR A 56 45.42 44.23 -0.66
CA THR A 56 45.46 43.51 -1.93
C THR A 56 45.73 42.00 -1.76
N PRO A 57 45.23 41.08 -2.62
CA PRO A 57 45.34 39.63 -2.41
C PRO A 57 46.76 39.13 -2.73
N SER A 58 47.57 38.88 -1.75
CA SER A 58 48.78 38.09 -1.85
C SER A 58 48.70 36.96 -0.80
N ARG A 59 48.90 35.72 -1.24
CA ARG A 59 49.11 34.45 -0.52
C ARG A 59 49.03 34.60 1.02
N LEU A 60 47.86 34.43 1.61
CA LEU A 60 47.68 34.36 3.05
C LEU A 60 48.35 33.11 3.58
N ALA A 61 49.32 33.33 4.45
CA ALA A 61 49.83 32.36 5.42
C ALA A 61 48.64 31.73 6.14
N ALA A 62 48.71 30.43 6.43
CA ALA A 62 47.74 29.67 7.18
C ALA A 62 47.50 30.36 8.55
N SER A 63 46.53 31.26 8.61
CA SER A 63 45.99 31.78 9.87
C SER A 63 45.46 30.55 10.63
N LYS A 64 45.82 30.37 11.88
CA LYS A 64 45.42 29.26 12.74
C LYS A 64 43.91 29.17 12.74
N ILE A 65 43.36 28.23 11.94
CA ILE A 65 41.95 27.84 12.03
C ILE A 65 41.76 27.24 13.41
N GLU A 66 40.90 27.83 14.21
CA GLU A 66 40.56 27.33 15.55
C GLU A 66 39.33 26.42 15.42
N PRO A 67 39.49 25.08 15.52
CA PRO A 67 38.39 24.16 15.38
C PRO A 67 37.31 24.37 16.45
N PRO A 68 36.00 24.33 16.15
CA PRO A 68 34.94 24.44 17.14
C PRO A 68 35.03 23.30 18.15
N ARG A 69 34.69 23.56 19.43
CA ARG A 69 34.69 22.53 20.48
C ARG A 69 33.38 21.75 20.45
N ILE A 70 33.46 20.44 20.34
CA ILE A 70 32.29 19.55 20.36
C ILE A 70 31.51 19.70 21.68
N ALA A 71 32.20 19.85 22.83
CA ALA A 71 31.61 19.99 24.15
C ALA A 71 30.62 21.16 24.24
N ASP A 72 30.85 22.27 23.52
CA ASP A 72 30.00 23.46 23.54
C ASP A 72 28.61 23.19 22.90
N HIS A 73 28.53 22.18 22.09
CA HIS A 73 27.31 21.77 21.40
C HIS A 73 26.55 20.61 22.08
N LEU A 74 27.05 20.12 23.24
CA LEU A 74 26.47 18.98 23.98
C LEU A 74 25.71 19.39 25.26
N VAL A 75 25.59 20.67 25.52
CA VAL A 75 24.94 21.16 26.76
C VAL A 75 23.42 20.94 26.69
N GLY A 76 22.86 20.36 27.77
CA GLY A 76 21.38 20.25 27.95
C GLY A 76 20.76 18.90 27.56
N PHE A 77 21.55 17.87 27.27
CA PHE A 77 21.03 16.55 26.87
C PHE A 77 20.91 15.52 28.01
N THR A 78 19.97 14.58 27.85
CA THR A 78 19.94 13.35 28.65
C THR A 78 21.07 12.39 28.23
N ALA A 79 21.51 11.50 29.12
CA ALA A 79 22.70 10.66 28.91
C ALA A 79 22.72 9.85 27.59
N GLY A 80 21.58 9.33 27.13
CA GLY A 80 21.49 8.56 25.91
C GLY A 80 21.65 9.39 24.63
N LEU A 81 21.00 10.56 24.58
CA LEU A 81 21.07 11.48 23.46
C LEU A 81 22.43 12.18 23.40
N LEU A 82 23.02 12.49 24.55
CA LEU A 82 24.34 13.08 24.65
C LEU A 82 25.39 12.20 23.96
N ARG A 83 25.38 10.89 24.23
CA ARG A 83 26.33 9.95 23.61
C ARG A 83 26.19 9.95 22.08
N MET A 84 24.94 9.85 21.57
CA MET A 84 24.69 9.77 20.14
C MET A 84 25.06 11.08 19.45
N THR A 85 24.64 12.21 20.00
CA THR A 85 25.01 13.51 19.46
C THR A 85 26.55 13.70 19.45
N ALA A 86 27.27 13.32 20.51
CA ALA A 86 28.71 13.37 20.53
C ALA A 86 29.36 12.54 19.43
N ILE A 87 28.87 11.30 19.17
CA ILE A 87 29.38 10.46 18.10
C ILE A 87 29.18 11.13 16.72
N GLU A 88 28.02 11.71 16.46
CA GLU A 88 27.74 12.38 15.19
C GLU A 88 28.59 13.66 15.04
N LEU A 89 28.77 14.44 16.10
CA LEU A 89 29.63 15.61 16.06
C LEU A 89 31.11 15.23 15.83
N ILE A 90 31.58 14.09 16.39
CA ILE A 90 32.93 13.58 16.14
C ILE A 90 33.10 13.16 14.66
N LYS A 91 32.08 12.51 14.06
CA LYS A 91 32.13 12.15 12.63
C LYS A 91 32.25 13.39 11.75
N VAL A 92 31.47 14.44 12.03
CA VAL A 92 31.58 15.74 11.33
C VAL A 92 32.94 16.36 11.55
N ASP A 93 33.45 16.36 12.79
CA ASP A 93 34.78 16.92 13.12
C ASP A 93 35.90 16.17 12.34
N LEU A 94 35.81 14.82 12.24
CA LEU A 94 36.74 14.02 11.44
C LEU A 94 36.69 14.42 9.96
N GLU A 95 35.49 14.55 9.37
CA GLU A 95 35.33 14.95 7.96
C GLU A 95 35.97 16.31 7.70
N TYR A 96 35.65 17.32 8.51
CA TYR A 96 36.24 18.66 8.35
C TYR A 96 37.74 18.68 8.52
N ARG A 97 38.27 18.02 9.55
CA ARG A 97 39.72 17.98 9.84
C ARG A 97 40.53 17.27 8.76
N TRP A 98 40.03 16.14 8.26
CA TRP A 98 40.75 15.37 7.24
C TRP A 98 40.61 15.94 5.83
N LEU A 99 39.38 16.34 5.45
CA LEU A 99 39.09 16.70 4.06
C LEU A 99 39.20 18.21 3.78
N ARG A 100 38.82 19.07 4.74
CA ARG A 100 38.75 20.52 4.50
C ARG A 100 39.98 21.28 5.00
N VAL A 101 40.36 21.08 6.25
CA VAL A 101 41.41 21.90 6.89
C VAL A 101 42.77 21.22 7.01
N LYS A 102 42.87 19.92 6.69
CA LYS A 102 44.09 19.12 6.75
C LYS A 102 44.77 19.14 8.11
N LEU A 103 44.00 19.14 9.18
CA LEU A 103 44.44 19.01 10.60
C LEU A 103 43.92 17.65 11.12
N PRO A 104 44.49 16.51 10.67
CA PRO A 104 43.97 15.20 10.95
C PRO A 104 43.95 14.90 12.44
N ARG A 105 42.88 14.29 12.93
CA ARG A 105 42.72 13.77 14.28
C ARG A 105 42.20 12.32 14.18
N ARG A 106 42.72 11.41 15.02
CA ARG A 106 42.30 10.00 15.08
C ARG A 106 41.22 9.82 16.14
N VAL A 107 40.44 8.74 16.03
CA VAL A 107 39.31 8.48 16.97
C VAL A 107 39.77 8.37 18.41
N GLU A 108 40.94 7.80 18.68
CA GLU A 108 41.48 7.70 20.05
C GLU A 108 41.77 9.05 20.70
N GLU A 109 42.04 10.08 19.92
CA GLU A 109 42.33 11.43 20.45
C GLU A 109 41.09 12.13 21.03
N TYR A 110 39.88 11.58 20.75
CA TYR A 110 38.63 12.03 21.36
C TYR A 110 38.34 11.33 22.71
N PHE A 111 39.08 10.26 23.07
CA PHE A 111 38.82 9.49 24.29
C PHE A 111 39.08 10.30 25.58
N SER A 112 39.99 11.29 25.54
CA SER A 112 40.21 12.18 26.66
C SER A 112 39.06 13.15 26.93
N GLU A 113 38.32 13.51 25.89
CA GLU A 113 37.14 14.38 25.97
C GLU A 113 35.88 13.57 26.25
N PHE A 114 35.78 12.34 25.68
CA PHE A 114 34.57 11.47 25.72
C PHE A 114 34.93 10.08 26.27
N THR A 115 35.02 9.99 27.59
CA THR A 115 35.46 8.76 28.30
C THR A 115 34.54 7.54 28.02
N PHE A 116 33.29 7.74 27.64
CA PHE A 116 32.38 6.65 27.27
C PHE A 116 32.82 5.91 26.00
N LEU A 117 33.64 6.51 25.15
CA LEU A 117 34.21 5.86 23.95
C LEU A 117 35.31 4.86 24.28
N GLN A 118 35.99 4.98 25.44
CA GLN A 118 37.09 4.11 25.79
C GLN A 118 36.67 2.65 25.94
N ASN A 119 35.46 2.38 26.45
CA ASN A 119 35.00 1.06 26.77
C ASN A 119 34.05 0.46 25.66
N ASP A 120 33.52 1.30 24.80
CA ASP A 120 32.52 0.87 23.83
C ASP A 120 32.52 1.83 22.63
N ILE A 121 33.40 1.54 21.67
CA ILE A 121 33.58 2.35 20.47
C ILE A 121 32.58 1.85 19.40
N PRO A 122 31.70 2.72 18.88
CA PRO A 122 30.83 2.36 17.78
C PRO A 122 31.62 2.08 16.49
N VAL A 123 31.28 0.98 15.82
CA VAL A 123 32.02 0.55 14.60
C VAL A 123 31.81 1.54 13.45
N ASP A 124 30.65 2.21 13.40
CA ASP A 124 30.37 3.25 12.41
C ASP A 124 31.27 4.49 12.57
N LEU A 125 31.72 4.80 13.77
CA LEU A 125 32.71 5.86 14.01
C LEU A 125 34.10 5.47 13.46
N LEU A 126 34.52 4.20 13.63
CA LEU A 126 35.76 3.68 13.08
C LEU A 126 35.69 3.61 11.54
N TYR A 127 34.52 3.25 11.03
CA TYR A 127 34.26 3.25 9.59
C TYR A 127 34.32 4.67 9.01
N GLU A 128 33.84 5.69 9.73
CA GLU A 128 33.97 7.08 9.28
C GLU A 128 35.43 7.54 9.26
N GLU A 129 36.25 7.19 10.26
CA GLU A 129 37.71 7.44 10.19
C GLU A 129 38.31 6.76 8.94
N PHE A 130 37.95 5.51 8.66
CA PHE A 130 38.38 4.81 7.45
C PHE A 130 37.98 5.59 6.18
N HIS A 131 36.71 6.01 6.12
CA HIS A 131 36.14 6.69 4.96
C HIS A 131 36.85 8.01 4.66
N VAL A 132 37.01 8.88 5.64
CA VAL A 132 37.67 10.19 5.45
C VAL A 132 39.16 10.06 5.15
N ARG A 133 39.87 9.11 5.75
CA ARG A 133 41.28 8.82 5.45
C ARG A 133 41.47 8.32 4.03
N ARG A 134 40.59 7.41 3.57
CA ARG A 134 40.61 6.95 2.18
C ARG A 134 40.34 8.09 1.19
N GLN A 135 39.38 8.96 1.47
CA GLN A 135 39.12 10.15 0.63
C GLN A 135 40.30 11.14 0.64
N SER A 136 41.06 11.21 1.74
CA SER A 136 42.27 12.06 1.81
C SER A 136 43.45 11.49 1.03
N GLY A 137 43.33 10.26 0.47
CA GLY A 137 44.36 9.62 -0.37
C GLY A 137 45.25 8.59 0.36
N GLU A 138 44.89 8.19 1.58
CA GLU A 138 45.64 7.19 2.33
C GLU A 138 45.27 5.74 1.89
N THR A 139 46.28 4.85 1.69
CA THR A 139 46.06 3.54 1.03
C THR A 139 46.10 2.32 1.97
N ALA A 140 46.76 2.39 3.13
CA ALA A 140 47.01 1.21 4.01
C ALA A 140 46.07 1.11 5.22
N ILE A 141 44.87 1.66 5.16
CA ILE A 141 44.02 1.96 6.30
C ILE A 141 43.37 0.73 6.97
N PRO A 142 42.86 -0.30 6.25
CA PRO A 142 42.11 -1.38 6.91
C PRO A 142 42.95 -2.12 7.94
N ASN A 143 44.18 -2.46 7.64
CA ASN A 143 45.06 -3.19 8.55
C ASN A 143 45.44 -2.35 9.79
N ASP A 144 45.67 -1.04 9.64
CA ASP A 144 45.91 -0.11 10.73
C ASP A 144 44.75 -0.14 11.71
N LEU A 145 43.52 0.03 11.24
CA LEU A 145 42.32 0.02 12.08
C LEU A 145 42.07 -1.33 12.78
N PHE A 146 42.29 -2.47 12.09
CA PHE A 146 42.13 -3.79 12.69
C PHE A 146 43.13 -4.08 13.82
N HIS A 147 44.33 -3.54 13.72
CA HIS A 147 45.34 -3.62 14.79
C HIS A 147 45.03 -2.70 15.96
N ARG A 148 44.52 -1.52 15.71
CA ARG A 148 44.17 -0.54 16.76
C ARG A 148 42.91 -0.97 17.51
N PHE A 149 41.95 -1.60 16.84
CA PHE A 149 40.63 -1.98 17.38
C PHE A 149 40.30 -3.45 17.15
N PRO A 150 41.02 -4.39 17.78
CA PRO A 150 40.85 -5.82 17.54
C PRO A 150 39.45 -6.35 17.92
N GLY A 151 38.80 -5.73 18.93
CA GLY A 151 37.46 -6.11 19.36
C GLY A 151 36.36 -5.81 18.34
N GLN A 152 36.55 -4.80 17.49
CA GLN A 152 35.62 -4.38 16.45
C GLN A 152 36.06 -4.84 15.03
N ALA A 153 37.18 -5.54 14.91
CA ALA A 153 37.82 -5.85 13.63
C ALA A 153 36.93 -6.71 12.72
N GLU A 154 36.16 -7.66 13.25
CA GLU A 154 35.28 -8.52 12.45
C GLU A 154 34.09 -7.74 11.87
N GLU A 155 33.46 -6.91 12.67
CA GLU A 155 32.35 -6.07 12.27
C GLU A 155 32.80 -4.98 11.30
N LEU A 156 33.96 -4.38 11.55
CA LEU A 156 34.56 -3.40 10.64
C LEU A 156 34.96 -4.02 9.29
N ARG A 157 35.43 -5.30 9.25
CA ARG A 157 35.67 -6.01 7.99
C ARG A 157 34.41 -6.18 7.16
N ARG A 158 33.26 -6.49 7.81
CA ARG A 158 31.96 -6.57 7.12
C ARG A 158 31.58 -5.24 6.49
N LEU A 159 31.75 -4.13 7.23
CA LEU A 159 31.47 -2.79 6.72
C LEU A 159 32.39 -2.38 5.57
N ILE A 160 33.69 -2.69 5.64
CA ILE A 160 34.67 -2.33 4.61
C ILE A 160 34.55 -3.26 3.38
N GLY A 161 34.13 -4.54 3.57
CA GLY A 161 33.99 -5.53 2.48
C GLY A 161 32.79 -5.33 1.57
N ALA A 162 31.85 -4.46 1.92
CA ALA A 162 30.59 -4.22 1.20
C ALA A 162 30.74 -3.45 -0.13
N GLY A 163 31.93 -3.36 -0.74
CA GLY A 163 32.10 -2.90 -2.12
C GLY A 163 32.76 -1.53 -2.32
N PRO A 164 33.02 -1.12 -3.59
CA PRO A 164 33.86 0.05 -3.92
C PRO A 164 33.20 1.42 -3.68
N ALA A 165 31.95 1.50 -3.33
CA ALA A 165 31.23 2.75 -3.03
C ALA A 165 31.01 2.92 -1.54
N ALA A 166 32.07 3.05 -0.76
CA ALA A 166 31.97 3.39 0.66
C ALA A 166 31.28 4.75 0.83
N LYS A 167 30.11 4.76 1.46
CA LYS A 167 29.32 5.96 1.78
C LYS A 167 29.66 6.41 3.21
N SER A 168 29.68 7.74 3.45
CA SER A 168 29.82 8.31 4.80
C SER A 168 28.68 7.83 5.70
N THR A 169 28.98 7.56 6.98
CA THR A 169 28.01 7.19 8.01
C THR A 169 27.50 8.40 8.81
N THR A 170 27.90 9.61 8.44
CA THR A 170 27.48 10.86 9.10
C THR A 170 25.99 11.12 8.82
N LEU A 171 25.22 11.36 9.88
CA LEU A 171 23.78 11.56 9.81
C LEU A 171 23.37 12.87 9.13
N VAL A 172 24.21 13.89 9.18
CA VAL A 172 23.94 15.21 8.61
C VAL A 172 25.12 15.68 7.79
N LYS A 173 24.93 15.96 6.50
CA LYS A 173 25.98 16.57 5.68
C LYS A 173 25.88 18.10 5.66
N PRO A 174 27.05 18.77 5.68
CA PRO A 174 27.09 20.22 5.67
C PRO A 174 26.58 20.82 4.36
N GLY A 175 25.52 21.56 4.47
CA GLY A 175 25.13 22.54 3.47
C GLY A 175 24.57 23.75 4.16
N PRO A 176 25.06 24.99 3.97
CA PRO A 176 24.50 26.12 4.66
C PRO A 176 23.00 26.22 4.34
N ARG A 177 22.13 26.00 5.37
CA ARG A 177 20.79 26.54 5.35
C ARG A 177 20.91 28.04 5.48
N LYS A 178 20.94 28.77 4.37
CA LYS A 178 20.51 30.17 4.43
C LYS A 178 19.03 30.09 4.78
N SER A 179 18.67 30.52 5.98
CA SER A 179 17.30 30.99 6.24
C SER A 179 17.01 31.99 5.12
N LEU A 180 16.04 31.65 4.28
CA LEU A 180 15.71 32.46 3.11
C LEU A 180 15.11 33.84 3.53
N GLY A 181 14.91 34.06 4.82
CA GLY A 181 14.42 35.29 5.39
C GLY A 181 13.01 35.70 4.96
N LEU A 182 12.32 34.84 4.19
CA LEU A 182 10.99 35.16 3.65
C LEU A 182 9.91 35.02 4.72
N ALA A 183 9.05 36.02 4.81
CA ALA A 183 7.95 36.09 5.75
C ALA A 183 6.58 36.30 5.06
N PRO A 184 5.48 35.89 5.71
CA PRO A 184 4.14 36.25 5.26
C PRO A 184 3.99 37.77 5.12
N GLY A 185 3.35 38.22 4.03
CA GLY A 185 3.21 39.64 3.67
C GLY A 185 4.24 40.12 2.65
N GLU A 186 5.30 39.36 2.40
CA GLU A 186 6.30 39.68 1.38
C GLU A 186 5.87 39.21 -0.02
N THR A 187 6.50 39.79 -1.03
CA THR A 187 6.33 39.42 -2.43
C THR A 187 7.62 38.85 -2.99
N VAL A 188 7.54 37.68 -3.61
CA VAL A 188 8.66 37.03 -4.29
C VAL A 188 8.26 36.70 -5.70
N ASP A 189 8.95 37.28 -6.71
CA ASP A 189 8.61 37.15 -8.13
C ASP A 189 7.13 37.52 -8.39
N ASP A 190 6.33 36.60 -8.91
CA ASP A 190 4.90 36.70 -9.20
C ASP A 190 3.99 36.32 -8.04
N PHE A 191 4.53 36.12 -6.82
CA PHE A 191 3.80 35.53 -5.69
C PHE A 191 3.77 36.45 -4.46
N ASP A 192 2.57 36.74 -3.96
CA ASP A 192 2.35 37.39 -2.66
C ASP A 192 2.22 36.29 -1.58
N LEU A 193 3.12 36.26 -0.61
CA LEU A 193 3.13 35.28 0.47
C LEU A 193 2.06 35.62 1.51
N ILE A 194 1.09 34.71 1.70
CA ILE A 194 -0.07 34.95 2.59
C ILE A 194 0.19 34.36 3.97
N ALA A 195 0.62 33.10 4.04
CA ALA A 195 0.87 32.39 5.30
C ALA A 195 1.92 31.30 5.09
N LYS A 196 2.67 30.95 6.13
CA LYS A 196 3.58 29.82 6.13
C LYS A 196 2.78 28.53 6.40
N LEU A 197 2.80 27.58 5.49
CA LEU A 197 2.12 26.29 5.60
C LEU A 197 2.98 25.22 6.29
N GLY A 198 4.30 25.32 6.15
CA GLY A 198 5.24 24.39 6.74
C GLY A 198 6.69 24.77 6.47
N ALA A 199 7.59 24.24 7.31
CA ALA A 199 9.03 24.30 7.14
C ALA A 199 9.56 22.88 7.16
N GLY A 200 10.37 22.48 6.19
CA GLY A 200 10.92 21.14 6.10
C GLY A 200 12.41 21.12 5.76
N ALA A 201 13.02 19.94 5.78
CA ALA A 201 14.42 19.73 5.43
C ALA A 201 14.77 20.24 4.01
N PHE A 202 13.77 20.37 3.15
CA PHE A 202 13.91 20.76 1.74
C PHE A 202 13.42 22.17 1.42
N GLY A 203 13.09 23.00 2.40
CA GLY A 203 12.65 24.36 2.20
C GLY A 203 11.36 24.72 2.92
N ASP A 204 10.94 25.97 2.72
CA ASP A 204 9.72 26.52 3.29
C ASP A 204 8.57 26.45 2.30
N VAL A 205 7.37 26.12 2.79
CA VAL A 205 6.14 26.10 1.98
C VAL A 205 5.21 27.20 2.45
N PHE A 206 4.78 28.04 1.52
CA PHE A 206 3.87 29.15 1.77
C PHE A 206 2.54 28.98 1.03
N LEU A 207 1.45 29.40 1.65
CA LEU A 207 0.25 29.79 0.93
C LEU A 207 0.53 31.10 0.24
N ALA A 208 0.37 31.16 -1.08
CA ALA A 208 0.68 32.34 -1.85
C ALA A 208 -0.40 32.63 -2.89
N ARG A 209 -0.55 33.90 -3.25
CA ARG A 209 -1.37 34.32 -4.38
C ARG A 209 -0.47 34.59 -5.57
N GLN A 210 -0.66 33.85 -6.64
CA GLN A 210 -0.04 34.18 -7.93
C GLN A 210 -0.71 35.37 -8.55
N ARG A 211 0.02 36.49 -8.71
CA ARG A 211 -0.53 37.77 -9.17
C ARG A 211 -1.00 37.76 -10.61
N SER A 212 -0.19 37.15 -11.49
CA SER A 212 -0.49 37.08 -12.93
C SER A 212 -1.78 36.32 -13.25
N MET A 213 -2.05 35.22 -12.48
CA MET A 213 -3.19 34.33 -12.70
C MET A 213 -4.31 34.49 -11.67
N GLN A 214 -4.16 35.40 -10.68
CA GLN A 214 -5.10 35.65 -9.58
C GLN A 214 -5.58 34.39 -8.88
N ARG A 215 -4.70 33.40 -8.67
CA ARG A 215 -5.03 32.13 -8.03
C ARG A 215 -4.22 31.89 -6.76
N ILE A 216 -4.79 31.11 -5.85
CA ILE A 216 -4.12 30.62 -4.65
C ILE A 216 -3.33 29.35 -4.99
N VAL A 217 -2.08 29.29 -4.53
CA VAL A 217 -1.15 28.17 -4.74
C VAL A 217 -0.41 27.85 -3.45
N ALA A 218 0.11 26.64 -3.35
CA ALA A 218 1.17 26.30 -2.40
C ALA A 218 2.50 26.56 -3.11
N LEU A 219 3.35 27.40 -2.51
CA LEU A 219 4.64 27.81 -3.02
C LEU A 219 5.74 27.22 -2.14
N LYS A 220 6.50 26.25 -2.69
CA LYS A 220 7.67 25.69 -2.04
C LYS A 220 8.91 26.46 -2.49
N VAL A 221 9.63 26.99 -1.53
CA VAL A 221 10.85 27.78 -1.75
C VAL A 221 12.03 26.99 -1.24
N THR A 222 12.98 26.67 -2.12
CA THR A 222 14.18 25.87 -1.81
C THR A 222 15.44 26.63 -2.25
N ALA A 223 16.59 26.29 -1.66
CA ALA A 223 17.87 26.75 -2.21
C ALA A 223 18.09 26.16 -3.60
N ASP A 224 18.67 26.91 -4.51
CA ASP A 224 18.94 26.46 -5.90
C ASP A 224 20.12 25.47 -5.92
N ARG A 225 19.86 24.22 -5.52
CA ARG A 225 20.84 23.12 -5.49
C ARG A 225 20.22 21.87 -6.11
N GLY A 226 20.92 21.29 -7.10
CA GLY A 226 20.54 20.05 -7.77
C GLY A 226 19.43 20.22 -8.82
N SER A 227 19.25 19.21 -9.67
CA SER A 227 18.14 19.11 -10.62
C SER A 227 17.01 18.32 -9.98
N GLU A 228 15.94 18.97 -9.53
CA GLU A 228 14.69 18.25 -9.34
C GLU A 228 14.18 17.87 -10.74
N PRO A 229 13.82 16.61 -10.98
CA PRO A 229 13.45 16.19 -12.32
C PRO A 229 12.19 16.89 -12.80
N GLN A 230 12.20 17.35 -14.04
CA GLN A 230 11.04 17.88 -14.78
C GLN A 230 9.85 16.89 -14.83
N THR A 231 10.09 15.65 -14.44
CA THR A 231 9.14 14.53 -14.42
C THR A 231 7.93 14.76 -13.49
N LEU A 232 8.08 15.58 -12.42
CA LEU A 232 6.96 15.90 -11.51
C LEU A 232 5.86 16.71 -12.19
N ALA A 233 6.22 17.60 -13.10
CA ALA A 233 5.27 18.41 -13.85
C ALA A 233 4.43 17.56 -14.85
N GLN A 234 4.85 16.32 -15.14
CA GLN A 234 4.15 15.41 -16.04
C GLN A 234 3.09 14.55 -15.32
N LEU A 235 3.10 14.53 -13.97
CA LEU A 235 2.12 13.77 -13.21
C LEU A 235 0.77 14.51 -13.16
N ASP A 236 -0.21 14.04 -13.94
CA ASP A 236 -1.58 14.54 -13.95
C ASP A 236 -2.57 13.43 -13.54
N HIS A 237 -2.89 13.37 -12.27
CA HIS A 237 -3.83 12.40 -11.69
C HIS A 237 -4.67 13.04 -10.58
N GLU A 238 -5.95 12.66 -10.46
CA GLU A 238 -6.88 13.26 -9.49
C GLU A 238 -6.40 13.19 -8.03
N ASN A 239 -5.63 12.14 -7.67
CA ASN A 239 -5.11 11.89 -6.33
C ASN A 239 -3.60 12.15 -6.20
N ILE A 240 -3.03 12.97 -7.09
CA ILE A 240 -1.67 13.53 -6.99
C ILE A 240 -1.80 15.05 -6.96
N VAL A 241 -0.96 15.71 -6.16
CA VAL A 241 -0.89 17.17 -6.14
C VAL A 241 -0.30 17.64 -7.47
N ARG A 242 -1.03 18.49 -8.18
CA ARG A 242 -0.57 19.02 -9.45
C ARG A 242 0.49 20.08 -9.23
N VAL A 243 1.69 19.85 -9.75
CA VAL A 243 2.72 20.88 -9.88
C VAL A 243 2.43 21.69 -11.13
N TYR A 244 2.35 22.99 -10.96
CA TYR A 244 2.03 23.87 -12.08
C TYR A 244 3.27 24.26 -12.88
N ASP A 245 4.34 24.64 -12.16
CA ASP A 245 5.61 25.03 -12.79
C ASP A 245 6.69 25.21 -11.71
N GLN A 246 7.94 25.36 -12.16
CA GLN A 246 9.11 25.60 -11.34
C GLN A 246 9.90 26.76 -11.95
N ARG A 247 10.34 27.71 -11.11
CA ARG A 247 11.18 28.84 -11.53
C ARG A 247 12.46 28.89 -10.71
N GLN A 248 13.56 29.19 -11.36
CA GLN A 248 14.83 29.48 -10.70
C GLN A 248 15.02 30.99 -10.64
N LEU A 249 15.43 31.50 -9.48
CA LEU A 249 15.79 32.89 -9.25
C LEU A 249 17.28 32.95 -8.86
N PRO A 250 18.19 32.94 -9.86
CA PRO A 250 19.64 32.86 -9.62
C PRO A 250 20.16 34.02 -8.77
N GLU A 251 19.55 35.20 -8.92
CA GLU A 251 19.92 36.43 -8.16
C GLU A 251 19.73 36.26 -6.65
N LEU A 252 18.73 35.46 -6.24
CA LEU A 252 18.43 35.15 -4.85
C LEU A 252 19.01 33.81 -4.42
N GLY A 253 19.53 32.99 -5.36
CA GLY A 253 20.01 31.65 -5.12
C GLY A 253 18.91 30.68 -4.66
N ILE A 254 17.67 30.92 -5.10
CA ILE A 254 16.49 30.14 -4.72
C ILE A 254 15.76 29.56 -5.93
N ARG A 255 14.99 28.53 -5.64
CA ARG A 255 14.07 27.86 -6.58
C ARG A 255 12.66 27.93 -6.02
N LEU A 256 11.72 28.32 -6.85
CA LEU A 256 10.29 28.38 -6.55
C LEU A 256 9.60 27.22 -7.27
N MET A 257 8.89 26.37 -6.53
CA MET A 257 7.98 25.37 -7.09
C MET A 257 6.55 25.70 -6.63
N TYR A 258 5.65 25.96 -7.57
CA TYR A 258 4.26 26.24 -7.20
C TYR A 258 3.31 25.18 -7.68
N MET A 259 2.40 24.79 -6.76
CA MET A 259 1.56 23.64 -6.90
C MET A 259 0.15 23.89 -6.38
N GLN A 260 -0.74 22.97 -6.66
CA GLN A 260 -2.11 22.98 -6.17
C GLN A 260 -2.16 23.08 -4.65
N PHE A 261 -2.90 24.06 -4.13
CA PHE A 261 -3.19 24.15 -2.70
C PHE A 261 -4.29 23.17 -2.30
N ALA A 262 -4.07 22.41 -1.25
CA ALA A 262 -5.01 21.47 -0.65
C ALA A 262 -5.46 21.98 0.73
N ALA A 263 -6.69 22.50 0.80
CA ALA A 263 -7.18 23.22 1.98
C ALA A 263 -7.41 22.29 3.20
N GLY A 264 -7.72 21.01 2.98
CA GLY A 264 -7.96 20.01 4.04
C GLY A 264 -6.73 19.61 4.87
N GLY A 265 -5.53 20.11 4.51
CA GLY A 265 -4.29 19.86 5.24
C GLY A 265 -3.65 18.52 4.96
N THR A 266 -2.82 18.03 5.88
CA THR A 266 -2.15 16.74 5.78
C THR A 266 -2.96 15.65 6.47
N LEU A 267 -2.78 14.40 6.05
CA LEU A 267 -3.39 13.26 6.72
C LEU A 267 -2.85 13.09 8.17
N GLU A 268 -1.61 13.51 8.43
CA GLU A 268 -1.03 13.59 9.77
C GLU A 268 -1.86 14.49 10.68
N ALA A 269 -2.22 15.70 10.22
CA ALA A 269 -3.09 16.60 10.98
C ALA A 269 -4.48 16.01 11.27
N ILE A 270 -4.98 15.11 10.43
CA ILE A 270 -6.23 14.38 10.67
C ILE A 270 -6.02 13.28 11.71
N ILE A 271 -4.93 12.50 11.62
CA ILE A 271 -4.59 11.48 12.62
C ILE A 271 -4.53 12.12 14.01
N ASP A 272 -3.87 13.27 14.15
CA ASP A 272 -3.73 13.99 15.43
C ASP A 272 -5.10 14.37 16.02
N ARG A 273 -6.04 14.84 15.18
CA ARG A 273 -7.40 15.18 15.63
C ARG A 273 -8.23 13.97 16.02
N LEU A 274 -7.99 12.85 15.35
CA LEU A 274 -8.68 11.58 15.64
C LEU A 274 -8.13 10.85 16.86
N ARG A 275 -6.98 11.25 17.42
CA ARG A 275 -6.38 10.61 18.60
C ARG A 275 -7.32 10.59 19.82
N SER A 276 -8.16 11.60 19.98
CA SER A 276 -9.13 11.67 21.08
C SER A 276 -10.28 10.66 20.96
N VAL A 277 -10.51 10.07 19.78
CA VAL A 277 -11.58 9.12 19.51
C VAL A 277 -10.99 7.70 19.41
N PRO A 278 -11.43 6.74 20.26
CA PRO A 278 -10.97 5.36 20.16
C PRO A 278 -11.18 4.79 18.75
N PRO A 279 -10.26 3.97 18.20
CA PRO A 279 -10.38 3.43 16.84
C PRO A 279 -11.68 2.65 16.58
N THR A 280 -12.23 1.98 17.60
CA THR A 280 -13.51 1.25 17.54
C THR A 280 -14.73 2.15 17.34
N ASP A 281 -14.64 3.41 17.77
CA ASP A 281 -15.76 4.36 17.81
C ASP A 281 -15.68 5.38 16.66
N ARG A 282 -14.57 5.37 15.92
CA ARG A 282 -14.36 6.27 14.77
C ARG A 282 -15.33 5.97 13.64
N THR A 283 -15.79 7.03 12.99
CA THR A 283 -16.71 6.99 11.84
C THR A 283 -16.24 7.89 10.71
N GLY A 284 -16.83 7.77 9.54
CA GLY A 284 -16.60 8.70 8.45
C GLY A 284 -17.04 10.13 8.75
N ALA A 285 -18.01 10.31 9.67
CA ALA A 285 -18.40 11.64 10.17
C ALA A 285 -17.27 12.31 10.97
N ASP A 286 -16.52 11.54 11.76
CA ASP A 286 -15.35 12.04 12.50
C ASP A 286 -14.23 12.44 11.57
N TYR A 287 -13.99 11.66 10.51
CA TYR A 287 -13.04 12.03 9.45
C TYR A 287 -13.40 13.36 8.79
N VAL A 288 -14.65 13.52 8.36
CA VAL A 288 -15.11 14.76 7.71
C VAL A 288 -15.03 15.95 8.68
N ARG A 289 -15.37 15.75 9.96
CA ARG A 289 -15.24 16.77 11.00
C ARG A 289 -13.78 17.21 11.19
N ALA A 290 -12.86 16.26 11.26
CA ALA A 290 -11.42 16.56 11.39
C ALA A 290 -10.91 17.38 10.19
N VAL A 291 -11.36 17.08 8.96
CA VAL A 291 -11.05 17.88 7.76
C VAL A 291 -11.62 19.29 7.90
N ASP A 292 -12.87 19.44 8.37
CA ASP A 292 -13.51 20.74 8.57
C ASP A 292 -12.76 21.63 9.57
N GLU A 293 -12.29 21.04 10.65
CA GLU A 293 -11.50 21.77 11.65
C GLU A 293 -10.19 22.27 11.06
N VAL A 294 -9.52 21.48 10.20
CA VAL A 294 -8.30 21.93 9.50
C VAL A 294 -8.60 23.06 8.53
N VAL A 295 -9.69 22.93 7.73
CA VAL A 295 -10.09 23.99 6.78
C VAL A 295 -10.39 25.29 7.51
N LYS A 296 -11.16 25.25 8.61
CA LYS A 296 -11.49 26.39 9.44
C LYS A 296 -10.26 27.02 10.10
N ALA A 297 -9.34 26.22 10.61
CA ALA A 297 -8.10 26.68 11.21
C ALA A 297 -7.20 27.46 10.23
N LYS A 298 -7.36 27.18 8.91
CA LYS A 298 -6.69 27.91 7.82
C LYS A 298 -7.53 29.08 7.26
N GLY A 299 -8.64 29.44 7.91
CA GLY A 299 -9.52 30.54 7.51
C GLY A 299 -10.41 30.23 6.30
N GLY A 300 -10.61 28.95 5.94
CA GLY A 300 -11.50 28.53 4.87
C GLY A 300 -12.87 28.07 5.37
N ASP A 301 -13.84 28.02 4.46
CA ASP A 301 -15.17 27.47 4.72
C ASP A 301 -15.28 26.05 4.16
N PRO A 302 -15.75 25.06 4.94
CA PRO A 302 -16.00 23.73 4.45
C PRO A 302 -17.09 23.68 3.38
N PRO A 303 -16.96 22.86 2.31
CA PRO A 303 -17.99 22.72 1.28
C PRO A 303 -19.14 21.84 1.76
N TYR A 304 -20.21 22.43 2.30
CA TYR A 304 -21.30 21.70 2.95
C TYR A 304 -22.15 20.83 2.00
N GLU A 305 -22.25 21.16 0.73
CA GLU A 305 -23.12 20.49 -0.25
C GLU A 305 -22.42 19.42 -1.12
N SER A 306 -21.24 18.94 -0.71
CA SER A 306 -20.50 17.92 -1.48
C SER A 306 -21.11 16.53 -1.32
N SER A 307 -21.46 15.89 -2.44
CA SER A 307 -21.95 14.51 -2.46
C SER A 307 -20.90 13.50 -1.93
N LEU A 308 -19.60 13.79 -2.15
CA LEU A 308 -18.51 13.00 -1.61
C LEU A 308 -18.51 13.02 -0.09
N ARG A 309 -18.65 14.18 0.52
CA ARG A 309 -18.69 14.35 1.98
C ARG A 309 -19.87 13.61 2.60
N LEU A 310 -21.06 13.74 2.02
CA LEU A 310 -22.25 13.02 2.47
C LEU A 310 -22.03 11.50 2.42
N ARG A 311 -21.41 11.01 1.36
CA ARG A 311 -21.03 9.60 1.24
C ARG A 311 -20.02 9.18 2.32
N LEU A 312 -18.96 9.96 2.54
CA LEU A 312 -17.93 9.67 3.55
C LEU A 312 -18.53 9.65 4.96
N MET A 313 -19.40 10.62 5.30
CA MET A 313 -20.07 10.67 6.61
C MET A 313 -20.93 9.42 6.91
N GLY A 314 -21.47 8.78 5.87
CA GLY A 314 -22.25 7.55 5.99
C GLY A 314 -21.42 6.27 6.08
N MET A 315 -20.10 6.33 5.92
CA MET A 315 -19.20 5.17 5.94
C MET A 315 -18.76 4.82 7.36
N ALA A 316 -18.61 3.52 7.64
CA ALA A 316 -17.88 3.06 8.82
C ALA A 316 -16.38 3.37 8.66
N TRP A 317 -15.64 3.47 9.78
CA TRP A 317 -14.23 3.83 9.77
C TRP A 317 -13.37 2.94 8.84
N PRO A 318 -13.45 1.59 8.91
CA PRO A 318 -12.71 0.73 7.99
C PRO A 318 -13.08 0.93 6.51
N GLU A 319 -14.32 1.34 6.20
CA GLU A 319 -14.73 1.63 4.83
C GLU A 319 -14.08 2.92 4.31
N VAL A 320 -13.94 3.95 5.16
CA VAL A 320 -13.19 5.18 4.82
C VAL A 320 -11.74 4.82 4.51
N ILE A 321 -11.11 3.94 5.31
CA ILE A 321 -9.74 3.49 5.08
C ILE A 321 -9.62 2.74 3.75
N CYS A 322 -10.54 1.83 3.43
CA CYS A 322 -10.56 1.13 2.14
C CYS A 322 -10.70 2.11 0.97
N TRP A 323 -11.54 3.12 1.10
CA TRP A 323 -11.72 4.15 0.07
C TRP A 323 -10.45 4.99 -0.13
N LEU A 324 -9.82 5.47 0.95
CA LEU A 324 -8.54 6.20 0.89
C LEU A 324 -7.44 5.33 0.26
N ALA A 325 -7.34 4.07 0.71
CA ALA A 325 -6.39 3.09 0.20
C ALA A 325 -6.53 2.88 -1.31
N SER A 326 -7.75 2.69 -1.80
CA SER A 326 -8.03 2.51 -3.22
C SER A 326 -7.60 3.73 -4.05
N LYS A 327 -7.87 4.96 -3.57
CA LYS A 327 -7.48 6.21 -4.25
C LYS A 327 -5.96 6.38 -4.30
N LEU A 328 -5.28 6.22 -3.17
CA LEU A 328 -3.83 6.38 -3.06
C LEU A 328 -3.07 5.29 -3.81
N SER A 329 -3.55 4.05 -3.77
CA SER A 329 -2.93 2.94 -4.52
C SER A 329 -2.98 3.17 -6.03
N ARG A 330 -4.10 3.71 -6.57
CA ARG A 330 -4.20 4.07 -8.00
C ARG A 330 -3.28 5.24 -8.37
N ALA A 331 -3.12 6.20 -7.46
CA ALA A 331 -2.20 7.31 -7.66
C ALA A 331 -0.74 6.82 -7.75
N LEU A 332 -0.34 5.89 -6.86
CA LEU A 332 0.97 5.26 -6.92
C LEU A 332 1.15 4.44 -8.20
N ASP A 333 0.14 3.65 -8.59
CA ASP A 333 0.17 2.86 -9.83
C ASP A 333 0.40 3.74 -11.06
N TYR A 334 -0.29 4.86 -11.14
CA TYR A 334 -0.11 5.84 -12.21
C TYR A 334 1.32 6.40 -12.23
N ALA A 335 1.87 6.82 -11.08
CA ALA A 335 3.22 7.33 -10.99
C ALA A 335 4.27 6.27 -11.37
N HIS A 336 4.10 5.02 -10.88
CA HIS A 336 4.98 3.90 -11.22
C HIS A 336 4.93 3.56 -12.72
N GLY A 337 3.75 3.67 -13.34
CA GLY A 337 3.57 3.44 -14.78
C GLY A 337 4.35 4.42 -15.67
N VAL A 338 4.67 5.61 -15.16
CA VAL A 338 5.53 6.60 -15.83
C VAL A 338 6.96 6.61 -15.29
N GLY A 339 7.34 5.58 -14.52
CA GLY A 339 8.70 5.40 -14.00
C GLY A 339 9.05 6.25 -12.78
N VAL A 340 8.07 6.83 -12.08
CA VAL A 340 8.27 7.69 -10.90
C VAL A 340 7.90 6.94 -9.63
N LEU A 341 8.88 6.71 -8.75
CA LEU A 341 8.68 6.18 -7.41
C LEU A 341 8.51 7.33 -6.41
N HIS A 342 7.62 7.14 -5.42
CA HIS A 342 7.39 8.17 -4.39
C HIS A 342 8.50 8.18 -3.32
N ARG A 343 8.87 7.01 -2.82
CA ARG A 343 9.98 6.74 -1.86
C ARG A 343 9.84 7.36 -0.47
N ASP A 344 8.83 8.19 -0.23
CA ASP A 344 8.56 8.83 1.08
C ASP A 344 7.05 8.92 1.36
N VAL A 345 6.34 7.78 1.22
CA VAL A 345 4.90 7.69 1.53
C VAL A 345 4.70 7.68 3.04
N LYS A 346 4.11 8.78 3.57
CA LYS A 346 3.80 8.98 4.99
C LYS A 346 2.61 9.95 5.15
N PRO A 347 1.97 10.04 6.33
CA PRO A 347 0.81 10.91 6.55
C PRO A 347 1.05 12.39 6.24
N ALA A 348 2.25 12.91 6.49
CA ALA A 348 2.63 14.30 6.19
C ALA A 348 2.63 14.60 4.68
N ASN A 349 2.88 13.60 3.83
CA ASN A 349 2.95 13.73 2.38
C ASN A 349 1.64 13.34 1.66
N VAL A 350 0.56 13.06 2.41
CA VAL A 350 -0.79 12.91 1.89
C VAL A 350 -1.61 14.13 2.25
N LEU A 351 -1.90 14.96 1.26
CA LEU A 351 -2.72 16.17 1.42
C LEU A 351 -4.19 15.84 1.17
N LEU A 352 -5.08 16.64 1.76
CA LEU A 352 -6.52 16.48 1.60
C LEU A 352 -7.12 17.73 0.98
N THR A 353 -8.05 17.54 0.05
CA THR A 353 -8.91 18.63 -0.41
C THR A 353 -9.88 19.03 0.70
N ALA A 354 -10.56 20.18 0.58
CA ALA A 354 -11.62 20.57 1.50
C ALA A 354 -12.78 19.56 1.57
N GLU A 355 -12.95 18.75 0.53
CA GLU A 355 -13.94 17.66 0.50
C GLU A 355 -13.47 16.37 1.19
N GLY A 356 -12.21 16.31 1.60
CA GLY A 356 -11.60 15.12 2.20
C GLY A 356 -11.00 14.13 1.18
N SER A 357 -10.87 14.49 -0.10
CA SER A 357 -10.23 13.64 -1.10
C SER A 357 -8.70 13.65 -0.94
N PRO A 358 -8.03 12.47 -0.92
CA PRO A 358 -6.58 12.40 -0.71
C PRO A 358 -5.80 12.72 -1.98
N LYS A 359 -4.63 13.34 -1.80
CA LYS A 359 -3.65 13.64 -2.85
C LYS A 359 -2.24 13.37 -2.36
N LEU A 360 -1.48 12.57 -3.09
CA LEU A 360 -0.04 12.37 -2.86
C LEU A 360 0.73 13.64 -3.22
N ALA A 361 1.67 14.01 -2.37
CA ALA A 361 2.54 15.17 -2.53
C ALA A 361 3.99 14.80 -2.19
N ASP A 362 4.93 15.67 -2.54
CA ASP A 362 6.35 15.55 -2.19
C ASP A 362 7.00 14.21 -2.58
N PHE A 363 6.90 13.85 -3.88
CA PHE A 363 7.63 12.72 -4.44
C PHE A 363 9.14 12.94 -4.29
N ASN A 364 9.81 12.05 -3.56
CA ASN A 364 11.24 12.16 -3.27
C ASN A 364 12.10 11.62 -4.42
N ILE A 365 12.25 12.40 -5.47
CA ILE A 365 13.02 12.03 -6.67
C ILE A 365 14.54 12.10 -6.39
N SER A 366 14.95 12.84 -5.38
CA SER A 366 16.37 13.00 -4.98
C SER A 366 17.00 11.73 -4.38
N PHE A 367 16.25 10.65 -4.24
CA PHE A 367 16.74 9.35 -3.80
C PHE A 367 17.64 8.66 -4.85
N SER A 368 17.72 9.19 -6.08
CA SER A 368 18.59 8.66 -7.11
C SER A 368 20.04 9.05 -6.86
N SER A 369 20.94 8.12 -7.13
CA SER A 369 22.39 8.08 -6.87
C SER A 369 23.24 9.25 -7.41
N LYS A 370 22.65 10.31 -7.96
CA LYS A 370 23.37 11.43 -8.58
C LYS A 370 23.70 12.60 -7.65
N LEU A 371 23.21 12.58 -6.42
CA LEU A 371 23.67 13.55 -5.41
C LEU A 371 24.78 12.91 -4.58
N ASP A 372 25.98 12.91 -5.14
CA ASP A 372 27.20 12.66 -4.40
C ASP A 372 27.19 13.53 -3.15
N GLY A 373 26.99 12.86 -2.02
CA GLY A 373 27.30 13.47 -0.75
C GLY A 373 26.18 13.78 0.24
N ALA A 374 24.92 13.54 -0.04
CA ALA A 374 23.88 13.65 0.98
C ALA A 374 23.81 12.37 1.82
N THR A 375 23.82 12.51 3.15
CA THR A 375 23.64 11.37 4.05
C THR A 375 22.19 10.91 4.08
N PRO A 376 21.91 9.62 4.21
CA PRO A 376 20.55 9.10 4.29
C PRO A 376 19.70 9.77 5.36
N ALA A 377 20.27 10.10 6.49
CA ALA A 377 19.54 10.65 7.64
C ALA A 377 18.97 12.06 7.43
N ALA A 378 19.61 12.91 6.62
CA ALA A 378 19.08 14.25 6.32
C ALA A 378 17.74 14.20 5.55
N TYR A 379 17.45 13.06 4.92
CA TYR A 379 16.21 12.82 4.16
C TYR A 379 15.10 12.16 5.00
N PHE A 380 15.38 11.69 6.25
CA PHE A 380 14.54 10.69 6.91
C PHE A 380 13.86 11.13 8.20
N GLY A 381 13.84 12.40 8.56
CA GLY A 381 13.10 12.88 9.73
C GLY A 381 11.66 12.31 9.77
N GLY A 382 11.40 11.33 10.64
CA GLY A 382 10.10 10.66 10.79
C GLY A 382 9.72 9.64 9.71
N SER A 383 10.42 9.57 8.58
CA SER A 383 10.05 8.67 7.44
C SER A 383 10.40 7.21 7.66
N LEU A 384 11.41 6.91 8.48
CA LEU A 384 11.89 5.53 8.70
C LEU A 384 10.82 4.58 9.19
N ALA A 385 9.88 5.06 10.00
CA ALA A 385 8.80 4.26 10.55
C ALA A 385 7.87 3.66 9.48
N TYR A 386 7.82 4.27 8.30
CA TYR A 386 6.99 3.82 7.17
C TYR A 386 7.77 2.99 6.15
N MET A 387 9.11 2.97 6.22
CA MET A 387 9.93 2.30 5.22
C MET A 387 9.77 0.79 5.23
N SER A 388 9.81 0.22 4.03
CA SER A 388 9.87 -1.22 3.82
C SER A 388 11.23 -1.80 4.26
N PRO A 389 11.33 -3.13 4.50
CA PRO A 389 12.60 -3.78 4.82
C PRO A 389 13.72 -3.43 3.82
N GLU A 390 13.42 -3.51 2.53
CA GLU A 390 14.40 -3.24 1.46
C GLU A 390 14.79 -1.76 1.37
N GLN A 391 13.91 -0.82 1.76
CA GLN A 391 14.28 0.59 1.86
C GLN A 391 15.24 0.83 3.03
N LEU A 392 14.98 0.22 4.20
CA LEU A 392 15.86 0.29 5.35
C LEU A 392 17.24 -0.33 5.05
N GLU A 393 17.27 -1.46 4.32
CA GLU A 393 18.50 -2.07 3.84
C GLU A 393 19.27 -1.14 2.91
N ALA A 394 18.60 -0.48 1.96
CA ALA A 394 19.21 0.47 1.04
C ALA A 394 19.75 1.74 1.74
N CYS A 395 19.17 2.08 2.90
CA CYS A 395 19.64 3.18 3.77
C CYS A 395 20.79 2.77 4.69
N ASN A 396 20.99 1.45 4.91
CA ASN A 396 22.05 0.95 5.76
C ASN A 396 23.38 0.89 5.00
N PRO A 397 24.40 1.67 5.37
CA PRO A 397 25.72 1.65 4.69
C PRO A 397 26.39 0.28 4.74
N ALA A 398 26.03 -0.56 5.72
CA ALA A 398 26.57 -1.92 5.88
C ALA A 398 25.85 -2.98 5.03
N HIS A 399 24.86 -2.60 4.21
CA HIS A 399 24.10 -3.51 3.39
C HIS A 399 24.38 -3.30 1.90
N ASP A 400 24.44 -4.38 1.12
CA ASP A 400 24.77 -4.34 -0.33
C ASP A 400 23.67 -3.74 -1.20
N ARG A 401 22.44 -3.62 -0.67
CA ARG A 401 21.30 -3.09 -1.43
C ARG A 401 21.46 -1.59 -1.69
N THR A 402 21.19 -1.19 -2.93
CA THR A 402 21.25 0.21 -3.37
C THR A 402 19.85 0.76 -3.64
N PRO A 403 19.64 2.09 -3.55
CA PRO A 403 18.37 2.73 -3.86
C PRO A 403 17.82 2.45 -5.27
N ASP A 404 18.69 2.16 -6.23
CA ASP A 404 18.30 1.87 -7.63
C ASP A 404 17.69 0.47 -7.79
N GLN A 405 17.85 -0.40 -6.79
CA GLN A 405 17.25 -1.74 -6.75
C GLN A 405 15.83 -1.76 -6.13
N LEU A 406 15.34 -0.60 -5.71
CA LEU A 406 13.98 -0.45 -5.17
C LEU A 406 12.97 -0.30 -6.31
N ASP A 407 11.80 -0.91 -6.16
CA ASP A 407 10.68 -0.78 -7.07
C ASP A 407 9.43 -0.22 -6.37
N GLY A 408 8.33 -0.06 -7.11
CA GLY A 408 7.08 0.51 -6.62
C GLY A 408 6.42 -0.26 -5.46
N ARG A 409 6.79 -1.53 -5.24
CA ARG A 409 6.26 -2.34 -4.13
C ARG A 409 6.72 -1.86 -2.76
N SER A 410 7.82 -1.10 -2.71
CA SER A 410 8.26 -0.39 -1.49
C SER A 410 7.28 0.72 -1.10
N ASP A 411 6.79 1.50 -2.08
CA ASP A 411 5.79 2.55 -1.83
C ASP A 411 4.45 1.95 -1.38
N LEU A 412 4.06 0.79 -1.94
CA LEU A 412 2.85 0.07 -1.54
C LEU A 412 2.95 -0.45 -0.10
N TYR A 413 4.13 -0.89 0.34
CA TYR A 413 4.38 -1.25 1.74
C TYR A 413 4.24 -0.05 2.66
N SER A 414 4.88 1.07 2.32
CA SER A 414 4.80 2.32 3.09
C SER A 414 3.36 2.84 3.20
N LEU A 415 2.58 2.73 2.10
CA LEU A 415 1.15 3.01 2.12
C LEU A 415 0.40 2.05 3.07
N GLY A 416 0.75 0.78 3.10
CA GLY A 416 0.20 -0.20 4.04
C GLY A 416 0.44 0.19 5.50
N VAL A 417 1.66 0.65 5.86
CA VAL A 417 1.99 1.13 7.22
C VAL A 417 1.16 2.37 7.57
N LEU A 418 1.06 3.34 6.65
CA LEU A 418 0.25 4.55 6.82
C LEU A 418 -1.24 4.22 7.07
N LEU A 419 -1.81 3.35 6.25
CA LEU A 419 -3.22 2.94 6.38
C LEU A 419 -3.48 2.16 7.67
N TRP A 420 -2.52 1.36 8.12
CA TRP A 420 -2.59 0.69 9.42
C TRP A 420 -2.63 1.70 10.56
N GLU A 421 -1.73 2.67 10.58
CA GLU A 421 -1.71 3.73 11.60
C GLU A 421 -3.02 4.52 11.60
N LEU A 422 -3.53 4.88 10.43
CA LEU A 422 -4.81 5.58 10.30
C LEU A 422 -5.98 4.75 10.86
N LEU A 423 -6.00 3.43 10.58
CA LEU A 423 -7.05 2.51 11.05
C LEU A 423 -7.01 2.33 12.56
N THR A 424 -5.82 2.07 13.12
CA THR A 424 -5.65 1.64 14.52
C THR A 424 -5.24 2.77 15.46
N GLY A 425 -4.73 3.89 14.94
CA GLY A 425 -4.10 4.96 15.69
C GLY A 425 -2.65 4.67 16.11
N LEU A 426 -2.13 3.47 15.83
CA LEU A 426 -0.77 3.02 16.18
C LEU A 426 -0.08 2.44 14.94
N ARG A 427 1.24 2.54 14.88
CA ARG A 427 2.03 1.90 13.82
C ARG A 427 2.14 0.39 14.05
N PRO A 428 2.28 -0.42 12.98
CA PRO A 428 2.36 -1.88 13.10
C PRO A 428 3.66 -2.38 13.74
N PHE A 429 4.69 -1.53 13.79
CA PHE A 429 6.01 -1.87 14.33
C PHE A 429 6.40 -0.88 15.43
N GLU A 430 6.90 -1.42 16.54
CA GLU A 430 7.45 -0.62 17.66
C GLU A 430 8.90 -0.25 17.33
N ASP A 431 9.13 0.94 16.80
CA ASP A 431 10.46 1.43 16.41
C ASP A 431 11.07 2.40 17.48
N GLU A 432 10.70 2.25 18.74
CA GLU A 432 10.93 3.24 19.79
C GLU A 432 12.33 3.27 20.38
N ARG A 433 13.19 2.29 20.09
CA ARG A 433 14.52 2.23 20.67
C ARG A 433 15.58 2.50 19.63
N MET A 434 16.24 3.65 19.78
CA MET A 434 17.48 3.90 19.06
C MET A 434 18.61 3.09 19.72
N GLU A 435 19.27 2.29 18.90
CA GLU A 435 20.42 1.52 19.32
C GLU A 435 21.67 2.39 19.39
N ARG A 436 22.79 1.79 19.84
CA ARG A 436 24.07 2.49 20.06
C ARG A 436 24.67 3.09 18.77
N SER A 437 24.24 2.61 17.60
CA SER A 437 24.66 3.14 16.32
C SER A 437 23.49 3.17 15.33
N TRP A 438 23.59 4.02 14.32
CA TRP A 438 22.61 4.16 13.26
C TRP A 438 22.43 2.87 12.44
N GLY A 439 23.55 2.24 12.07
CA GLY A 439 23.48 0.96 11.34
C GLY A 439 22.76 -0.14 12.11
N MET A 440 22.98 -0.20 13.44
CA MET A 440 22.28 -1.15 14.33
C MET A 440 20.80 -0.82 14.46
N THR A 441 20.44 0.45 14.53
CA THR A 441 19.02 0.88 14.54
C THR A 441 18.32 0.44 13.27
N LEU A 442 18.89 0.69 12.09
CA LEU A 442 18.32 0.27 10.80
C LEU A 442 18.22 -1.26 10.70
N LEU A 443 19.23 -1.98 11.18
CA LEU A 443 19.22 -3.45 11.20
C LEU A 443 18.06 -3.97 12.06
N GLN A 444 17.91 -3.45 13.28
CA GLN A 444 16.84 -3.85 14.20
C GLN A 444 15.45 -3.53 13.63
N MET A 445 15.27 -2.34 13.02
CA MET A 445 14.04 -1.97 12.34
C MET A 445 13.74 -2.92 11.17
N THR A 446 14.74 -3.31 10.40
CA THR A 446 14.62 -4.27 9.30
C THR A 446 14.18 -5.65 9.82
N ASP A 447 14.83 -6.15 10.88
CA ASP A 447 14.52 -7.44 11.48
C ASP A 447 13.08 -7.49 12.04
N ARG A 448 12.61 -6.43 12.67
CA ARG A 448 11.21 -6.33 13.11
C ARG A 448 10.23 -6.43 11.96
N ARG A 449 10.49 -5.76 10.83
CA ARG A 449 9.65 -5.83 9.64
C ARG A 449 9.67 -7.22 8.99
N ARG A 450 10.81 -7.90 9.07
CA ARG A 450 10.94 -9.30 8.60
C ARG A 450 10.13 -10.30 9.41
N LEU A 451 9.81 -10.01 10.68
CA LEU A 451 8.88 -10.81 11.49
C LEU A 451 7.43 -10.69 11.01
N GLY A 452 7.11 -9.67 10.21
CA GLY A 452 5.77 -9.38 9.71
C GLY A 452 4.92 -8.57 10.68
N ALA A 453 3.87 -7.94 10.15
CA ALA A 453 2.92 -7.16 10.92
C ALA A 453 1.92 -8.05 11.68
N PRO A 454 1.48 -7.67 12.89
CA PRO A 454 0.54 -8.46 13.72
C PRO A 454 -0.90 -8.33 13.23
N VAL A 455 -1.19 -8.75 12.00
CA VAL A 455 -2.47 -8.54 11.29
C VAL A 455 -3.69 -9.13 12.01
N HIS A 456 -3.50 -10.10 12.91
CA HIS A 456 -4.56 -10.65 13.74
C HIS A 456 -5.22 -9.60 14.66
N LEU A 457 -4.51 -8.51 14.98
CA LEU A 457 -5.04 -7.41 15.77
C LEU A 457 -6.09 -6.57 15.02
N LEU A 458 -6.13 -6.66 13.69
CA LEU A 458 -7.10 -5.93 12.87
C LEU A 458 -8.47 -6.62 12.80
N GLU A 459 -8.53 -7.96 12.96
CA GLU A 459 -9.75 -8.73 12.77
C GLU A 459 -10.96 -8.18 13.56
N PRO A 460 -10.83 -7.80 14.85
CA PRO A 460 -11.96 -7.24 15.60
C PRO A 460 -12.49 -5.92 15.03
N LEU A 461 -11.61 -5.09 14.46
CA LEU A 461 -11.97 -3.78 13.91
C LEU A 461 -12.68 -3.89 12.55
N VAL A 462 -12.30 -4.86 11.72
CA VAL A 462 -12.72 -4.91 10.32
C VAL A 462 -13.78 -5.96 10.00
N ARG A 463 -13.96 -6.96 10.86
CA ARG A 463 -14.77 -8.16 10.63
C ARG A 463 -16.18 -7.89 10.12
N ASN A 464 -16.86 -6.88 10.65
CA ASN A 464 -18.25 -6.59 10.35
C ASN A 464 -18.45 -5.56 9.24
N THR A 465 -17.48 -4.67 9.03
CA THR A 465 -17.59 -3.51 8.13
C THR A 465 -16.80 -3.66 6.85
N ALA A 466 -15.58 -4.19 6.94
CA ALA A 466 -14.69 -4.41 5.81
C ALA A 466 -14.02 -5.80 5.91
N PRO A 467 -14.78 -6.91 5.84
CA PRO A 467 -14.25 -8.26 6.02
C PRO A 467 -13.15 -8.54 4.98
N GLY A 468 -12.06 -9.22 5.42
CA GLY A 468 -10.89 -9.53 4.60
C GLY A 468 -9.88 -8.40 4.42
N MET A 469 -10.12 -7.24 4.97
CA MET A 469 -9.16 -6.14 5.01
C MET A 469 -7.87 -6.54 5.74
N ASP A 470 -7.96 -7.38 6.77
CA ASP A 470 -6.84 -8.01 7.47
C ASP A 470 -5.93 -8.81 6.52
N LEU A 471 -6.51 -9.57 5.58
CA LEU A 471 -5.75 -10.32 4.57
C LEU A 471 -5.09 -9.38 3.54
N VAL A 472 -5.75 -8.27 3.19
CA VAL A 472 -5.16 -7.24 2.32
C VAL A 472 -3.95 -6.61 3.02
N PHE A 473 -4.05 -6.26 4.30
CA PHE A 473 -2.92 -5.75 5.07
C PHE A 473 -1.78 -6.78 5.21
N ALA A 474 -2.11 -8.06 5.44
CA ALA A 474 -1.11 -9.13 5.48
C ALA A 474 -0.29 -9.19 4.19
N ARG A 475 -0.92 -8.94 3.05
CA ARG A 475 -0.25 -8.91 1.75
C ARG A 475 0.52 -7.60 1.52
N CYS A 476 -0.05 -6.43 1.87
CA CYS A 476 0.66 -5.15 1.78
C CYS A 476 1.98 -5.15 2.58
N LEU A 477 1.91 -5.68 3.81
CA LEU A 477 3.00 -5.66 4.78
C LEU A 477 3.81 -6.97 4.79
N ALA A 478 3.71 -7.80 3.74
CA ALA A 478 4.53 -8.99 3.61
C ALA A 478 6.02 -8.61 3.58
N PRO A 479 6.86 -9.29 4.40
CA PRO A 479 8.29 -9.02 4.44
C PRO A 479 8.97 -9.19 3.08
N GLU A 480 8.63 -10.30 2.38
CA GLU A 480 9.17 -10.60 1.06
C GLU A 480 8.41 -9.82 -0.03
N VAL A 481 9.15 -9.13 -0.85
CA VAL A 481 8.63 -8.25 -1.92
C VAL A 481 7.73 -9.01 -2.90
N GLU A 482 8.07 -10.28 -3.20
CA GLU A 482 7.36 -11.15 -4.14
C GLU A 482 5.97 -11.59 -3.63
N LYS A 483 5.75 -11.54 -2.31
CA LYS A 483 4.46 -11.88 -1.69
C LYS A 483 3.50 -10.70 -1.62
N ARG A 484 3.98 -9.49 -1.91
CA ARG A 484 3.17 -8.26 -1.94
C ARG A 484 2.32 -8.17 -3.21
N PHE A 485 1.57 -7.09 -3.33
CA PHE A 485 0.88 -6.72 -4.56
C PHE A 485 1.91 -6.38 -5.65
N SER A 486 1.65 -6.81 -6.88
CA SER A 486 2.51 -6.55 -8.03
C SER A 486 2.49 -5.08 -8.46
N GLY A 487 1.37 -4.38 -8.20
CA GLY A 487 1.17 -2.98 -8.52
C GLY A 487 0.04 -2.34 -7.71
N GLY A 488 -0.06 -1.03 -7.80
CA GLY A 488 -1.05 -0.25 -7.07
C GLY A 488 -2.49 -0.54 -7.52
N SER A 489 -2.70 -0.86 -8.79
CA SER A 489 -4.03 -1.25 -9.31
C SER A 489 -4.57 -2.51 -8.65
N GLU A 490 -3.73 -3.52 -8.44
CA GLU A 490 -4.11 -4.76 -7.74
C GLU A 490 -4.47 -4.49 -6.28
N MET A 491 -3.65 -3.69 -5.60
CA MET A 491 -3.90 -3.27 -4.22
C MET A 491 -5.21 -2.48 -4.10
N ALA A 492 -5.45 -1.52 -5.00
CA ALA A 492 -6.68 -0.73 -5.05
C ALA A 492 -7.93 -1.60 -5.23
N GLN A 493 -7.86 -2.57 -6.14
CA GLN A 493 -8.96 -3.52 -6.37
C GLN A 493 -9.27 -4.36 -5.14
N SER A 494 -8.24 -4.77 -4.40
CA SER A 494 -8.40 -5.55 -3.17
C SER A 494 -9.13 -4.75 -2.09
N PHE A 495 -8.80 -3.46 -1.91
CA PHE A 495 -9.52 -2.57 -1.00
C PHE A 495 -10.94 -2.24 -1.49
N ASP A 496 -11.17 -2.07 -2.80
CA ASP A 496 -12.52 -1.90 -3.36
C ASP A 496 -13.42 -3.10 -3.08
N LEU A 497 -12.86 -4.32 -3.11
CA LEU A 497 -13.60 -5.54 -2.74
C LEU A 497 -14.03 -5.55 -1.28
N CYS A 498 -13.22 -4.99 -0.39
CA CYS A 498 -13.61 -4.83 1.03
C CYS A 498 -14.80 -3.89 1.21
N LEU A 499 -15.01 -2.91 0.30
CA LEU A 499 -16.20 -2.05 0.27
C LEU A 499 -17.47 -2.73 -0.27
N LEU A 500 -17.34 -3.95 -0.80
CA LEU A 500 -18.42 -4.73 -1.38
C LEU A 500 -18.57 -6.07 -0.63
N PRO A 501 -18.99 -6.05 0.65
CA PRO A 501 -18.99 -7.26 1.50
C PRO A 501 -19.83 -8.40 0.94
N ALA A 502 -20.87 -8.09 0.18
CA ALA A 502 -21.68 -9.11 -0.50
C ALA A 502 -20.91 -9.81 -1.64
N THR A 503 -20.14 -9.05 -2.43
CA THR A 503 -19.28 -9.59 -3.50
C THR A 503 -18.10 -10.35 -2.90
N GLN A 504 -17.52 -9.86 -1.83
CA GLN A 504 -16.41 -10.51 -1.13
C GLN A 504 -16.81 -11.85 -0.51
N ARG A 505 -18.01 -11.95 0.09
CA ARG A 505 -18.56 -13.23 0.58
C ARG A 505 -18.71 -14.26 -0.54
N LEU A 506 -18.94 -13.83 -1.78
CA LEU A 506 -18.97 -14.71 -2.95
C LEU A 506 -17.55 -15.15 -3.37
N LEU A 507 -16.53 -14.31 -3.19
CA LEU A 507 -15.17 -14.56 -3.65
C LEU A 507 -14.28 -15.25 -2.62
N MET A 508 -14.63 -15.17 -1.31
CA MET A 508 -13.88 -15.88 -0.28
C MET A 508 -14.35 -17.34 -0.17
N PRO A 509 -13.45 -18.30 -0.33
CA PRO A 509 -13.81 -19.71 -0.21
C PRO A 509 -14.29 -20.00 1.23
N ARG A 510 -15.50 -20.48 1.36
CA ARG A 510 -16.00 -21.03 2.63
C ARG A 510 -15.12 -22.21 3.02
N ARG A 511 -14.65 -22.26 4.28
CA ARG A 511 -13.83 -23.38 4.81
C ARG A 511 -14.67 -24.43 5.56
N ASP A 512 -15.97 -24.48 5.35
CA ASP A 512 -16.88 -25.42 5.99
C ASP A 512 -16.79 -26.84 5.39
N ARG A 513 -17.45 -27.81 6.06
CA ARG A 513 -17.47 -29.21 5.59
C ARG A 513 -18.14 -29.37 4.24
N TRP A 514 -19.17 -28.56 3.97
CA TRP A 514 -19.90 -28.55 2.72
C TRP A 514 -19.02 -28.08 1.56
N HIS A 515 -18.31 -26.97 1.70
CA HIS A 515 -17.38 -26.47 0.70
C HIS A 515 -16.32 -27.52 0.35
N ARG A 516 -15.73 -28.17 1.35
CA ARG A 516 -14.74 -29.24 1.11
C ARG A 516 -15.33 -30.41 0.34
N PHE A 517 -16.53 -30.85 0.68
CA PHE A 517 -17.21 -31.93 -0.03
C PHE A 517 -17.45 -31.58 -1.50
N VAL A 518 -18.05 -30.42 -1.75
CA VAL A 518 -18.40 -29.94 -3.09
C VAL A 518 -17.16 -29.74 -3.98
N CYS A 519 -16.07 -29.20 -3.43
CA CYS A 519 -14.82 -29.00 -4.18
C CYS A 519 -14.05 -30.32 -4.41
N ASN A 520 -14.15 -31.29 -3.50
CA ASN A 520 -13.51 -32.60 -3.67
C ASN A 520 -14.29 -33.52 -4.61
N HIS A 521 -15.64 -33.35 -4.68
CA HIS A 521 -16.53 -34.20 -5.49
C HIS A 521 -17.40 -33.36 -6.44
N PRO A 522 -16.82 -32.51 -7.31
CA PRO A 522 -17.61 -31.58 -8.12
C PRO A 522 -18.52 -32.28 -9.13
N THR A 523 -18.06 -33.40 -9.73
CA THR A 523 -18.86 -34.20 -10.66
C THR A 523 -20.07 -34.82 -9.97
N LEU A 524 -19.87 -35.44 -8.79
CA LEU A 524 -21.00 -36.01 -8.03
C LEU A 524 -22.00 -34.92 -7.61
N THR A 525 -21.51 -33.77 -7.22
CA THR A 525 -22.36 -32.63 -6.80
C THR A 525 -23.23 -32.14 -7.97
N ILE A 526 -22.63 -31.86 -9.13
CA ILE A 526 -23.37 -31.31 -10.28
C ILE A 526 -24.36 -32.35 -10.85
N VAL A 527 -23.93 -33.61 -10.99
CA VAL A 527 -24.81 -34.70 -11.45
C VAL A 527 -25.95 -34.92 -10.44
N GLY A 528 -25.64 -34.94 -9.15
CA GLY A 528 -26.71 -35.08 -8.12
C GLY A 528 -27.71 -33.95 -8.12
N LEU A 529 -27.23 -32.68 -8.20
CA LEU A 529 -28.10 -31.50 -8.30
C LEU A 529 -28.92 -31.43 -9.61
N THR A 530 -28.47 -32.12 -10.65
CA THR A 530 -29.24 -32.26 -11.91
C THR A 530 -30.27 -33.37 -11.81
N LEU A 531 -29.85 -34.58 -11.38
CA LEU A 531 -30.69 -35.77 -11.42
C LEU A 531 -31.77 -35.78 -10.34
N LEU A 532 -31.49 -35.31 -9.12
CA LEU A 532 -32.44 -35.40 -8.03
C LEU A 532 -33.74 -34.63 -8.28
N PRO A 533 -33.72 -33.34 -8.67
CA PRO A 533 -34.96 -32.62 -9.00
C PRO A 533 -35.70 -33.20 -10.18
N ASN A 534 -34.97 -33.65 -11.23
CA ASN A 534 -35.55 -34.25 -12.39
C ASN A 534 -36.19 -35.63 -12.08
N GLY A 535 -35.57 -36.42 -11.19
CA GLY A 535 -36.13 -37.69 -10.73
C GLY A 535 -37.42 -37.48 -9.92
N VAL A 536 -37.44 -36.49 -9.02
CA VAL A 536 -38.67 -36.15 -8.29
C VAL A 536 -39.76 -35.67 -9.20
N ALA A 537 -39.48 -34.79 -10.17
CA ALA A 537 -40.44 -34.32 -11.13
C ALA A 537 -40.95 -35.45 -12.06
N GLY A 538 -40.05 -36.36 -12.46
CA GLY A 538 -40.41 -37.54 -13.21
C GLY A 538 -41.35 -38.48 -12.45
N ALA A 539 -41.10 -38.74 -11.18
CA ALA A 539 -41.97 -39.55 -10.33
C ALA A 539 -43.35 -38.90 -10.14
N LEU A 540 -43.38 -37.58 -9.88
CA LEU A 540 -44.66 -36.86 -9.76
C LEU A 540 -45.45 -36.87 -11.09
N ASN A 541 -44.78 -36.65 -12.22
CA ASN A 541 -45.39 -36.69 -13.53
C ASN A 541 -45.92 -38.09 -13.87
N TYR A 542 -45.16 -39.14 -13.54
CA TYR A 542 -45.61 -40.54 -13.68
C TYR A 542 -46.87 -40.80 -12.87
N LEU A 543 -46.89 -40.49 -11.58
CA LEU A 543 -48.04 -40.71 -10.69
C LEU A 543 -49.29 -39.96 -11.20
N TYR A 544 -49.09 -38.70 -11.57
CA TYR A 544 -50.15 -37.86 -12.11
C TYR A 544 -50.75 -38.45 -13.41
N ASN A 545 -49.90 -38.76 -14.38
CA ASN A 545 -50.37 -39.31 -15.67
C ASN A 545 -50.99 -40.68 -15.50
N LYS A 546 -50.46 -41.53 -14.62
CA LYS A 546 -51.01 -42.86 -14.33
C LYS A 546 -52.44 -42.72 -13.76
N GLN A 547 -52.65 -41.87 -12.74
CA GLN A 547 -53.95 -41.75 -12.05
C GLN A 547 -54.98 -40.99 -12.87
N GLU A 548 -54.58 -39.89 -13.49
CA GLU A 548 -55.51 -38.98 -14.13
C GLU A 548 -55.81 -39.31 -15.60
N ILE A 549 -54.92 -40.08 -16.27
CA ILE A 549 -55.05 -40.37 -17.69
C ILE A 549 -55.18 -41.87 -17.91
N ILE A 550 -54.19 -42.66 -17.49
CA ILE A 550 -54.04 -44.05 -17.83
C ILE A 550 -55.15 -44.90 -17.26
N LEU A 551 -55.37 -44.82 -15.93
CA LEU A 551 -56.39 -45.61 -15.24
C LEU A 551 -57.86 -45.24 -15.56
N LYS A 552 -58.06 -44.13 -16.27
CA LYS A 552 -59.40 -43.69 -16.75
C LYS A 552 -59.72 -44.16 -18.19
N GLN A 553 -58.80 -44.84 -18.85
CA GLN A 553 -59.03 -45.40 -20.20
C GLN A 553 -59.83 -46.70 -20.16
N PRO A 554 -60.55 -47.04 -21.25
CA PRO A 554 -61.41 -48.25 -21.31
C PRO A 554 -60.59 -49.54 -21.05
N ASP A 555 -59.39 -49.70 -21.63
CA ASP A 555 -58.53 -50.88 -21.49
C ASP A 555 -57.36 -50.57 -20.56
N ALA A 556 -57.62 -50.05 -19.34
CA ALA A 556 -56.66 -49.47 -18.42
C ALA A 556 -55.37 -50.32 -18.19
N LYS A 557 -55.50 -51.67 -18.13
CA LYS A 557 -54.36 -52.56 -17.95
C LYS A 557 -53.38 -52.60 -19.14
N LEU A 558 -53.91 -52.72 -20.34
CA LEU A 558 -53.09 -52.68 -21.56
C LEU A 558 -52.40 -51.30 -21.73
N VAL A 559 -53.19 -50.24 -21.51
CA VAL A 559 -52.70 -48.89 -21.60
C VAL A 559 -51.61 -48.63 -20.54
N GLU A 560 -51.72 -49.15 -19.30
CA GLU A 560 -50.75 -49.11 -18.24
C GLU A 560 -49.45 -49.85 -18.63
N ASP A 561 -49.54 -51.09 -19.16
CA ASP A 561 -48.36 -51.84 -19.56
C ASP A 561 -47.55 -51.12 -20.66
N VAL A 562 -48.26 -50.56 -21.67
CA VAL A 562 -47.61 -49.78 -22.73
C VAL A 562 -47.00 -48.50 -22.15
N PHE A 563 -47.67 -47.79 -21.26
CA PHE A 563 -47.19 -46.59 -20.61
C PHE A 563 -45.94 -46.87 -19.80
N GLU A 564 -45.91 -47.91 -18.97
CA GLU A 564 -44.76 -48.31 -18.17
C GLU A 564 -43.55 -48.69 -19.03
N ASN A 565 -43.73 -49.35 -20.15
CA ASN A 565 -42.68 -49.67 -21.11
C ASN A 565 -42.10 -48.40 -21.75
N VAL A 566 -42.96 -47.48 -22.23
CA VAL A 566 -42.52 -46.21 -22.80
C VAL A 566 -41.78 -45.38 -21.78
N GLN A 567 -42.32 -45.30 -20.55
CA GLN A 567 -41.69 -44.62 -19.43
C GLN A 567 -40.28 -45.17 -19.13
N THR A 568 -40.17 -46.48 -19.06
CA THR A 568 -38.90 -47.17 -18.75
C THR A 568 -37.86 -46.89 -19.84
N ILE A 569 -38.22 -46.99 -21.13
CA ILE A 569 -37.32 -46.74 -22.24
C ILE A 569 -36.85 -45.29 -22.25
N ILE A 570 -37.76 -44.31 -22.09
CA ILE A 570 -37.43 -42.91 -22.09
C ILE A 570 -36.51 -42.60 -20.92
N ASN A 571 -36.81 -43.06 -19.72
CA ASN A 571 -36.01 -42.81 -18.55
C ASN A 571 -34.62 -43.43 -18.64
N LEU A 572 -34.51 -44.65 -19.21
CA LEU A 572 -33.22 -45.36 -19.39
C LEU A 572 -32.29 -44.60 -20.35
N ILE A 573 -32.82 -43.81 -21.27
CA ILE A 573 -32.05 -43.00 -22.22
C ILE A 573 -31.75 -41.59 -21.65
N PHE A 574 -32.76 -40.88 -21.17
CA PHE A 574 -32.66 -39.47 -20.89
C PHE A 574 -31.93 -39.16 -19.57
N PHE A 575 -32.11 -39.96 -18.52
CA PHE A 575 -31.39 -39.77 -17.26
C PHE A 575 -29.89 -40.00 -17.41
N PRO A 576 -29.41 -41.10 -18.04
CA PRO A 576 -27.96 -41.25 -18.28
C PRO A 576 -27.38 -40.16 -19.18
N LEU A 577 -28.12 -39.74 -20.23
CA LEU A 577 -27.68 -38.68 -21.13
C LEU A 577 -27.48 -37.35 -20.39
N GLY A 578 -28.44 -36.98 -19.54
CA GLY A 578 -28.32 -35.79 -18.67
C GLY A 578 -27.15 -35.90 -17.68
N ALA A 579 -26.95 -37.07 -17.06
CA ALA A 579 -25.84 -37.34 -16.17
C ALA A 579 -24.47 -37.23 -16.88
N MET A 580 -24.35 -37.85 -18.07
CA MET A 580 -23.13 -37.80 -18.89
C MET A 580 -22.79 -36.37 -19.31
N TYR A 581 -23.79 -35.61 -19.75
CA TYR A 581 -23.58 -34.21 -20.09
C TYR A 581 -23.09 -33.39 -18.91
N GLY A 582 -23.73 -33.51 -17.74
CA GLY A 582 -23.31 -32.83 -16.50
C GLY A 582 -21.88 -33.19 -16.11
N ALA A 583 -21.54 -34.50 -16.15
CA ALA A 583 -20.19 -34.97 -15.84
C ALA A 583 -19.16 -34.43 -16.85
N TYR A 584 -19.46 -34.40 -18.13
CA TYR A 584 -18.60 -33.84 -19.18
C TYR A 584 -18.35 -32.33 -18.95
N ARG A 585 -19.39 -31.55 -18.70
CA ARG A 585 -19.26 -30.10 -18.52
C ARG A 585 -18.44 -29.72 -17.28
N VAL A 586 -18.54 -30.50 -16.21
CA VAL A 586 -17.79 -30.23 -14.97
C VAL A 586 -16.38 -30.83 -14.96
N SER A 587 -16.06 -31.74 -15.88
CA SER A 587 -14.78 -32.48 -15.90
C SER A 587 -13.55 -31.57 -15.92
N THR A 588 -13.59 -30.52 -16.75
CA THR A 588 -12.51 -29.52 -16.84
C THR A 588 -12.37 -28.73 -15.54
N ILE A 589 -13.48 -28.28 -14.96
CA ILE A 589 -13.49 -27.57 -13.67
C ILE A 589 -12.96 -28.48 -12.56
N SER A 590 -13.41 -29.75 -12.54
CA SER A 590 -13.00 -30.76 -11.56
C SER A 590 -11.49 -30.99 -11.54
N LYS A 591 -10.87 -31.12 -12.72
CA LYS A 591 -9.41 -31.30 -12.85
C LYS A 591 -8.61 -30.24 -12.11
N TYR A 592 -9.00 -28.98 -12.24
CA TYR A 592 -8.29 -27.86 -11.63
C TYR A 592 -8.72 -27.60 -10.17
N LEU A 593 -9.92 -27.95 -9.77
CA LEU A 593 -10.35 -27.90 -8.37
C LEU A 593 -9.59 -28.88 -7.51
N GLN A 594 -9.39 -30.10 -8.01
CA GLN A 594 -8.75 -31.21 -7.28
C GLN A 594 -7.23 -31.16 -7.32
N ASN A 595 -6.62 -30.46 -8.28
CA ASN A 595 -5.16 -30.36 -8.43
C ASN A 595 -4.68 -28.91 -8.23
N ALA A 596 -4.12 -28.63 -7.03
CA ALA A 596 -3.60 -27.30 -6.69
C ALA A 596 -2.41 -26.88 -7.56
N GLN A 597 -1.54 -27.82 -7.97
CA GLN A 597 -0.39 -27.50 -8.83
C GLN A 597 -0.84 -27.13 -10.23
N ALA A 598 -1.79 -27.89 -10.82
CA ALA A 598 -2.35 -27.57 -12.10
C ALA A 598 -3.08 -26.21 -12.10
N ARG A 599 -3.74 -25.87 -10.98
CA ARG A 599 -4.42 -24.57 -10.79
C ARG A 599 -3.42 -23.42 -10.70
N ALA A 600 -2.29 -23.61 -9.98
CA ALA A 600 -1.24 -22.61 -9.85
C ALA A 600 -0.52 -22.33 -11.18
N ALA A 601 -0.38 -23.36 -12.02
CA ALA A 601 0.25 -23.26 -13.34
C ALA A 601 -0.67 -22.71 -14.46
N LEU A 602 -1.95 -22.38 -14.15
CA LEU A 602 -2.86 -21.81 -15.11
C LEU A 602 -2.39 -20.41 -15.53
N ASP A 603 -2.49 -20.09 -16.81
CA ASP A 603 -2.35 -18.72 -17.28
C ASP A 603 -3.64 -17.91 -17.07
N ASP A 604 -3.58 -16.61 -17.28
CA ASP A 604 -4.72 -15.71 -17.03
C ASP A 604 -5.89 -15.97 -17.98
N VAL A 605 -5.60 -16.40 -19.22
CA VAL A 605 -6.61 -16.75 -20.23
C VAL A 605 -7.35 -18.01 -19.81
N GLY A 606 -6.63 -19.04 -19.36
CA GLY A 606 -7.20 -20.27 -18.84
C GLY A 606 -8.02 -20.06 -17.57
N ALA A 607 -7.55 -19.22 -16.66
CA ALA A 607 -8.30 -18.84 -15.47
C ALA A 607 -9.60 -18.09 -15.82
N ALA A 608 -9.57 -17.19 -16.82
CA ALA A 608 -10.76 -16.49 -17.30
C ALA A 608 -11.77 -17.43 -17.97
N ASP A 609 -11.31 -18.40 -18.77
CA ASP A 609 -12.18 -19.42 -19.37
C ASP A 609 -12.87 -20.28 -18.29
N LEU A 610 -12.13 -20.73 -17.27
CA LEU A 610 -12.71 -21.49 -16.17
C LEU A 610 -13.71 -20.67 -15.35
N ARG A 611 -13.44 -19.40 -15.08
CA ARG A 611 -14.40 -18.49 -14.44
C ARG A 611 -15.68 -18.39 -15.26
N ARG A 612 -15.56 -18.21 -16.57
CA ARG A 612 -16.70 -18.15 -17.48
C ARG A 612 -17.49 -19.47 -17.46
N ARG A 613 -16.85 -20.63 -17.49
CA ARG A 613 -17.52 -21.93 -17.38
C ARG A 613 -18.28 -22.08 -16.07
N CYS A 614 -17.70 -21.65 -14.94
CA CYS A 614 -18.39 -21.63 -13.64
C CYS A 614 -19.65 -20.76 -13.64
N LEU A 615 -19.65 -19.64 -14.38
CA LEU A 615 -20.82 -18.76 -14.48
C LEU A 615 -21.95 -19.37 -15.31
N PHE A 616 -21.65 -20.16 -16.34
CA PHE A 616 -22.65 -20.66 -17.30
C PHE A 616 -23.12 -22.09 -17.05
N ILE A 617 -22.43 -22.88 -16.20
CA ILE A 617 -22.74 -24.30 -15.98
C ILE A 617 -24.19 -24.55 -15.53
N GLY A 618 -24.76 -23.70 -14.67
CA GLY A 618 -26.14 -23.80 -14.22
C GLY A 618 -27.14 -23.51 -15.36
N HIS A 619 -26.83 -22.51 -16.19
CA HIS A 619 -27.64 -22.18 -17.35
C HIS A 619 -27.66 -23.33 -18.39
N GLU A 620 -26.49 -23.87 -18.67
CA GLU A 620 -26.34 -24.99 -19.59
C GLU A 620 -27.07 -26.25 -19.11
N ALA A 621 -26.96 -26.56 -17.80
CA ALA A 621 -27.69 -27.70 -17.21
C ALA A 621 -29.21 -27.53 -17.30
N SER A 622 -29.71 -26.31 -17.10
CA SER A 622 -31.13 -26.00 -17.23
C SER A 622 -31.61 -26.13 -18.69
N MET A 623 -30.86 -25.57 -19.65
CA MET A 623 -31.22 -25.62 -21.07
C MET A 623 -31.28 -27.03 -21.60
N ILE A 624 -30.31 -27.89 -21.24
CA ILE A 624 -30.36 -29.32 -21.64
C ILE A 624 -31.50 -30.03 -20.95
N GLY A 625 -31.80 -29.71 -19.69
CA GLY A 625 -32.95 -30.24 -18.98
C GLY A 625 -34.26 -29.94 -19.69
N VAL A 626 -34.51 -28.66 -20.02
CA VAL A 626 -35.68 -28.24 -20.78
C VAL A 626 -35.76 -28.96 -22.15
N ALA A 627 -34.64 -29.05 -22.85
CA ALA A 627 -34.59 -29.75 -24.14
C ALA A 627 -34.96 -31.24 -24.01
N LEU A 628 -34.41 -31.95 -23.02
CA LEU A 628 -34.70 -33.36 -22.79
C LEU A 628 -36.18 -33.59 -22.41
N TRP A 629 -36.76 -32.75 -21.53
CA TRP A 629 -38.16 -32.83 -21.17
C TRP A 629 -39.10 -32.52 -22.35
N THR A 630 -38.76 -31.55 -23.20
CA THR A 630 -39.52 -31.21 -24.41
C THR A 630 -39.50 -32.37 -25.38
N VAL A 631 -38.32 -32.97 -25.63
CA VAL A 631 -38.21 -34.15 -26.50
C VAL A 631 -38.98 -35.34 -25.92
N ALA A 632 -38.89 -35.58 -24.59
CA ALA A 632 -39.70 -36.59 -23.93
C ALA A 632 -41.20 -36.34 -24.15
N GLY A 633 -41.65 -35.07 -24.01
CA GLY A 633 -43.05 -34.68 -24.26
C GLY A 633 -43.58 -35.00 -25.65
N ILE A 634 -42.69 -35.04 -26.64
CA ILE A 634 -43.02 -35.47 -28.02
C ILE A 634 -42.96 -36.99 -28.13
N LEU A 635 -41.94 -37.63 -27.60
CA LEU A 635 -41.73 -39.08 -27.74
C LEU A 635 -42.74 -39.93 -26.97
N TYR A 636 -43.24 -39.48 -25.84
CA TYR A 636 -44.25 -40.16 -25.05
C TYR A 636 -45.54 -40.42 -25.85
N PRO A 637 -46.21 -39.41 -26.42
CA PRO A 637 -47.41 -39.62 -27.24
C PRO A 637 -47.13 -40.54 -28.44
N ILE A 638 -45.94 -40.41 -29.07
CA ILE A 638 -45.54 -41.27 -30.18
C ILE A 638 -45.41 -42.73 -29.72
N GLY A 639 -44.73 -42.97 -28.59
CA GLY A 639 -44.58 -44.32 -28.03
C GLY A 639 -45.90 -44.95 -27.64
N MET A 640 -46.83 -44.18 -27.07
CA MET A 640 -48.22 -44.63 -26.79
C MET A 640 -48.98 -44.95 -28.04
N HIS A 641 -48.87 -44.13 -29.11
CA HIS A 641 -49.51 -44.38 -30.40
C HIS A 641 -49.00 -45.67 -31.06
N LEU A 642 -47.66 -45.89 -31.00
CA LEU A 642 -47.12 -47.15 -31.61
C LEU A 642 -47.54 -48.42 -30.84
N GLY A 643 -47.79 -48.32 -29.54
CA GLY A 643 -48.18 -49.43 -28.69
C GLY A 643 -49.68 -49.71 -28.66
N LEU A 644 -50.52 -48.69 -28.81
CA LEU A 644 -51.98 -48.80 -28.66
C LEU A 644 -52.81 -48.53 -29.94
N GLY A 645 -52.16 -47.97 -31.00
CA GLY A 645 -52.87 -47.48 -32.17
C GLY A 645 -53.52 -46.11 -31.89
N ASP A 646 -54.81 -45.97 -32.29
CA ASP A 646 -55.50 -44.68 -32.13
C ASP A 646 -55.76 -44.31 -30.64
N VAL A 647 -55.11 -43.27 -30.21
CA VAL A 647 -55.27 -42.65 -28.86
C VAL A 647 -55.92 -41.28 -29.03
N PRO A 648 -56.91 -40.89 -28.22
CA PRO A 648 -57.54 -39.58 -28.28
C PRO A 648 -56.59 -38.44 -28.25
N MET A 649 -56.79 -37.42 -29.09
CA MET A 649 -55.92 -36.25 -29.20
C MET A 649 -55.78 -35.49 -27.83
N THR A 650 -56.77 -35.56 -26.99
CA THR A 650 -56.77 -35.03 -25.63
C THR A 650 -55.68 -35.67 -24.76
N VAL A 651 -55.38 -36.94 -24.95
CA VAL A 651 -54.31 -37.66 -24.22
C VAL A 651 -52.94 -37.16 -24.66
N TYR A 652 -52.73 -36.95 -25.98
CA TYR A 652 -51.47 -36.38 -26.50
C TYR A 652 -51.22 -34.98 -25.95
N THR A 653 -52.20 -34.09 -25.99
CA THR A 653 -52.03 -32.72 -25.48
C THR A 653 -51.77 -32.70 -23.99
N HIS A 654 -52.39 -33.61 -23.24
CA HIS A 654 -52.23 -33.70 -21.79
C HIS A 654 -50.82 -34.20 -21.40
N PHE A 655 -50.33 -35.27 -22.04
CA PHE A 655 -48.94 -35.73 -21.83
C PHE A 655 -47.94 -34.68 -22.18
N PHE A 656 -48.08 -34.04 -23.34
CA PHE A 656 -47.17 -32.98 -23.75
C PHE A 656 -47.16 -31.83 -22.74
N THR A 657 -48.34 -31.35 -22.34
CA THR A 657 -48.45 -30.20 -21.40
C THR A 657 -47.94 -30.57 -20.03
N SER A 658 -48.23 -31.75 -19.48
CA SER A 658 -47.78 -32.21 -18.17
C SER A 658 -46.26 -32.38 -18.12
N LEU A 659 -45.67 -32.97 -19.16
CA LEU A 659 -44.23 -33.15 -19.28
C LEU A 659 -43.48 -31.80 -19.44
N LEU A 660 -44.03 -30.89 -20.26
CA LEU A 660 -43.46 -29.57 -20.43
C LEU A 660 -43.50 -28.76 -19.13
N LEU A 661 -44.62 -28.80 -18.40
CA LEU A 661 -44.77 -28.09 -17.12
C LEU A 661 -43.83 -28.67 -16.07
N CYS A 662 -43.81 -29.99 -15.87
CA CYS A 662 -42.91 -30.67 -14.96
C CYS A 662 -41.44 -30.43 -15.34
N GLY A 663 -41.11 -30.44 -16.63
CA GLY A 663 -39.79 -30.15 -17.15
C GLY A 663 -39.33 -28.71 -16.86
N ALA A 664 -40.21 -27.73 -17.01
CA ALA A 664 -39.89 -26.34 -16.68
C ALA A 664 -39.56 -26.17 -15.18
N ILE A 665 -40.34 -26.78 -14.29
CA ILE A 665 -40.10 -26.80 -12.87
C ILE A 665 -38.80 -27.55 -12.54
N ALA A 666 -38.62 -28.75 -13.12
CA ALA A 666 -37.43 -29.58 -12.92
C ALA A 666 -36.13 -28.94 -13.43
N ALA A 667 -36.20 -28.09 -14.46
CA ALA A 667 -35.03 -27.35 -14.95
C ALA A 667 -34.69 -26.11 -14.10
N ALA A 668 -35.67 -25.48 -13.45
CA ALA A 668 -35.46 -24.31 -12.62
C ALA A 668 -34.59 -24.61 -11.38
N TYR A 669 -34.81 -25.74 -10.72
CA TYR A 669 -34.07 -26.14 -9.54
C TYR A 669 -32.57 -26.39 -9.82
N PRO A 670 -32.17 -27.19 -10.83
CA PRO A 670 -30.76 -27.30 -11.22
C PRO A 670 -30.11 -25.95 -11.56
N PHE A 671 -30.83 -25.10 -12.28
CA PHE A 671 -30.32 -23.76 -12.57
C PHE A 671 -29.92 -23.01 -11.31
N LEU A 672 -30.82 -22.90 -10.34
CA LEU A 672 -30.59 -22.14 -9.10
C LEU A 672 -29.48 -22.77 -8.26
N TRP A 673 -29.58 -24.09 -8.00
CA TRP A 673 -28.63 -24.77 -7.10
C TRP A 673 -27.24 -24.93 -7.72
N ILE A 674 -27.14 -25.26 -9.00
CA ILE A 674 -25.82 -25.37 -9.68
C ILE A 674 -25.17 -24.00 -9.79
N THR A 675 -25.92 -22.94 -10.11
CA THR A 675 -25.42 -21.58 -10.14
C THR A 675 -24.94 -21.15 -8.74
N PHE A 676 -25.73 -21.40 -7.70
CA PHE A 676 -25.36 -21.11 -6.32
C PHE A 676 -24.09 -21.84 -5.91
N VAL A 677 -24.00 -23.15 -6.12
CA VAL A 677 -22.84 -23.96 -5.77
C VAL A 677 -21.60 -23.49 -6.55
N SER A 678 -21.75 -23.26 -7.85
CA SER A 678 -20.65 -22.85 -8.70
C SER A 678 -20.10 -21.48 -8.31
N LEU A 679 -20.96 -20.50 -8.04
CA LEU A 679 -20.55 -19.16 -7.63
C LEU A 679 -19.88 -19.13 -6.24
N HIS A 680 -20.38 -19.92 -5.30
CA HIS A 680 -19.88 -19.87 -3.93
C HIS A 680 -18.70 -20.82 -3.65
N ASN A 681 -18.50 -21.85 -4.49
CA ASN A 681 -17.50 -22.88 -4.22
C ASN A 681 -16.46 -23.05 -5.35
N TYR A 682 -16.88 -23.01 -6.64
CA TYR A 682 -15.95 -23.25 -7.75
C TYR A 682 -15.32 -21.96 -8.27
N TYR A 683 -16.13 -20.94 -8.52
CA TYR A 683 -15.67 -19.66 -9.05
C TYR A 683 -14.55 -19.01 -8.22
N PRO A 684 -14.61 -18.97 -6.86
CA PRO A 684 -13.58 -18.37 -6.04
C PRO A 684 -12.20 -19.03 -6.20
N ALA A 685 -12.17 -20.33 -6.52
CA ALA A 685 -10.91 -21.06 -6.71
C ALA A 685 -10.10 -20.58 -7.92
N PHE A 686 -10.76 -19.91 -8.88
CA PHE A 686 -10.15 -19.41 -10.13
C PHE A 686 -10.08 -17.90 -10.19
N VAL A 687 -10.45 -17.19 -9.11
CA VAL A 687 -10.31 -15.74 -9.03
C VAL A 687 -8.86 -15.41 -8.74
N ARG A 688 -8.25 -14.69 -9.68
CA ARG A 688 -7.01 -13.96 -9.46
C ARG A 688 -7.38 -12.50 -9.39
N LEU A 689 -7.09 -11.84 -8.28
CA LEU A 689 -7.44 -10.43 -8.07
C LEU A 689 -6.79 -9.52 -9.11
N GLU A 690 -5.68 -9.99 -9.70
CA GLU A 690 -4.88 -9.29 -10.71
C GLU A 690 -5.55 -9.20 -12.09
N SER A 691 -6.35 -10.18 -12.47
CA SER A 691 -6.85 -10.33 -13.84
C SER A 691 -8.38 -10.16 -14.01
N MET A 692 -9.09 -9.67 -12.99
CA MET A 692 -10.54 -9.43 -13.10
C MET A 692 -10.85 -8.23 -13.99
N SER A 693 -11.34 -8.49 -15.20
CA SER A 693 -11.83 -7.45 -16.10
C SER A 693 -13.12 -6.78 -15.58
N THR A 694 -13.40 -5.57 -16.05
CA THR A 694 -14.67 -4.86 -15.78
C THR A 694 -15.87 -5.67 -16.27
N VAL A 695 -15.71 -6.48 -17.32
CA VAL A 695 -16.74 -7.37 -17.87
C VAL A 695 -17.09 -8.49 -16.89
N ASP A 696 -16.07 -9.09 -16.24
CA ASP A 696 -16.29 -10.15 -15.24
C ASP A 696 -17.04 -9.61 -14.02
N ARG A 697 -16.74 -8.38 -13.58
CA ARG A 697 -17.47 -7.71 -12.48
C ARG A 697 -18.92 -7.47 -12.81
N THR A 698 -19.20 -6.90 -13.99
CA THR A 698 -20.57 -6.64 -14.45
C THR A 698 -21.38 -7.93 -14.58
N HIS A 699 -20.75 -9.01 -15.02
CA HIS A 699 -21.39 -10.31 -15.15
C HIS A 699 -21.70 -10.94 -13.79
N LEU A 700 -20.75 -10.88 -12.84
CA LEU A 700 -20.95 -11.29 -11.44
C LEU A 700 -22.08 -10.51 -10.76
N GLU A 701 -22.17 -9.20 -10.97
CA GLU A 701 -23.25 -8.39 -10.42
C GLU A 701 -24.62 -8.76 -11.02
N ARG A 702 -24.68 -9.00 -12.33
CA ARG A 702 -25.92 -9.48 -12.98
C ARG A 702 -26.35 -10.83 -12.45
N MET A 703 -25.44 -11.80 -12.36
CA MET A 703 -25.74 -13.14 -11.84
C MET A 703 -26.13 -13.09 -10.36
N ARG A 704 -25.50 -12.22 -9.56
CA ARG A 704 -25.88 -11.99 -8.16
C ARG A 704 -27.30 -11.46 -8.05
N ARG A 705 -27.66 -10.44 -8.84
CA ARG A 705 -29.03 -9.90 -8.85
C ARG A 705 -30.02 -10.96 -9.24
N PHE A 706 -29.71 -11.75 -10.26
CA PHE A 706 -30.55 -12.83 -10.73
C PHE A 706 -30.74 -13.92 -9.66
N ALA A 707 -29.66 -14.38 -9.03
CA ALA A 707 -29.72 -15.36 -7.93
C ALA A 707 -30.51 -14.86 -6.69
N TRP A 708 -30.38 -13.56 -6.36
CA TRP A 708 -31.13 -12.95 -5.23
C TRP A 708 -32.61 -12.70 -5.53
N THR A 709 -32.98 -12.53 -6.80
CA THR A 709 -34.38 -12.30 -7.18
C THR A 709 -35.19 -13.57 -7.15
N TYR A 710 -34.53 -14.74 -7.21
CA TYR A 710 -35.18 -16.06 -7.26
C TYR A 710 -34.90 -16.96 -6.04
N LEU A 711 -34.06 -16.55 -5.08
CA LEU A 711 -33.88 -17.15 -3.77
C LEU A 711 -34.60 -16.32 -2.70
#